data_3c31c78f04853310568908b790ab3476
#
_entry.id   3c31c78f04853310568908b790ab3476
#
_cell.length_a   1.000
_cell.length_b   1.000
_cell.length_c   1.000
_cell.angle_alpha   90.00
_cell.angle_beta   90.00
_cell.angle_gamma   90.00
#
_symmetry.space_group_name_H-M   'P 1'
#
loop_
_entity.id
_entity.type
_entity.pdbx_description
1 polymer ?
#
loop_
_entity_poly.entity_id
_entity_poly.type
_entity_poly.pdbx_seq_one_letter_code
_entity_poly.pdbx_strand_id
1 'polypeptide(L)'
;MRRLSSISTFLIFAAFTLTAAIYEPSIESNDEVCVFFEADATVTGAPNIWVWEGNTDGRNYVGTTWPGPAMTYMGDTPSGNKIYKWTYTGTLTMPTGLIFTWNNQSGRMDGSFTNHGYYVMGQLTKIIGAGECSFVPNQNVIYQLDLYNFTSQGTLAAAQARLDYLKDLGIDIIWLMPIHPRGIQGRIGSLGSPYAPRDYHAVNSDFGTLADLKAFVTAAHQRGMRVWLDWVANHTAKDNVWITEHRDYYNSTLTSPNGYGDVYQLDYSKEATQLAMIEAMQYWIDQADIDGYRCDYISSNTIPTSFWTRAITALKEYKPGKTITMLGEGDMANSVPRLLNCGWDYDYAWNFQSALVNNKNNPSGVLTQCRNLVGDLRFIDISRMVYLTNHDQNYNSTMTNQYGNNAYAFTVLTFTLYGMPLLYNGQETGYLLSRKLDYFNRTPINWNTVDNKMLNTVKALTTLKHSCDALIDNGERATEVTFLNTGNSNLMAYTRHHNNQTALVLLNLGSSTVNTTVSGLEAGEWKLAIDVENIDAGLTATPVNLSSTQSFSLPAGGYKVYYKGEPYSDQKLGDVDMDGEISVGDLSALIDILLTASVDSSMIARADINHDGEISIGDVGALIDLLLSAHKGQTMLMFRP
;
A
#
# COMPACT_ATOMS: atom_id res chain seq x y z
N MET A 1 15.00 25.69 89.06
CA MET A 1 15.88 25.61 87.91
C MET A 1 15.31 24.57 86.96
N ARG A 2 14.57 24.97 85.93
CA ARG A 2 14.11 24.11 84.83
C ARG A 2 14.37 24.87 83.55
N ARG A 3 15.24 24.31 82.71
CA ARG A 3 15.56 24.85 81.39
C ARG A 3 14.44 24.52 80.40
N LEU A 4 13.86 25.52 79.78
CA LEU A 4 13.00 25.37 78.62
C LEU A 4 13.92 25.27 77.35
N SER A 5 13.83 24.17 76.63
CA SER A 5 14.41 24.01 75.30
C SER A 5 13.35 24.41 74.30
N SER A 6 13.66 25.43 73.51
CA SER A 6 12.87 25.85 72.33
C SER A 6 13.08 24.91 71.19
N ILE A 7 12.02 24.27 70.72
CA ILE A 7 12.01 23.48 69.46
C ILE A 7 11.60 24.43 68.33
N SER A 8 12.56 24.74 67.44
CA SER A 8 12.28 25.46 66.22
C SER A 8 11.76 24.46 65.16
N THR A 9 10.49 24.58 64.83
CA THR A 9 9.86 23.82 63.74
C THR A 9 10.22 24.46 62.42
N PHE A 10 11.09 23.81 61.64
CA PHE A 10 11.32 24.16 60.25
C PHE A 10 10.16 23.65 59.41
N LEU A 11 9.31 24.53 58.89
CA LEU A 11 8.36 24.23 57.80
C LEU A 11 9.13 24.17 56.48
N ILE A 12 9.32 22.94 55.97
CA ILE A 12 9.75 22.74 54.61
C ILE A 12 8.54 22.92 53.71
N PHE A 13 8.47 24.03 52.96
CA PHE A 13 7.56 24.19 51.83
C PHE A 13 8.13 23.36 50.68
N ALA A 14 7.56 22.17 50.49
CA ALA A 14 7.74 21.44 49.24
C ALA A 14 6.94 22.18 48.14
N ALA A 15 7.62 22.88 47.26
CA ALA A 15 7.00 23.39 46.05
C ALA A 15 6.70 22.16 45.15
N PHE A 16 5.43 21.77 45.14
CA PHE A 16 4.93 20.87 44.12
C PHE A 16 4.93 21.66 42.79
N THR A 17 5.90 21.46 41.96
CA THR A 17 5.79 21.79 40.55
C THR A 17 4.69 20.87 39.99
N LEU A 18 3.53 21.41 39.67
CA LEU A 18 2.57 20.71 38.80
C LEU A 18 3.27 20.50 37.45
N THR A 19 3.76 19.31 37.22
CA THR A 19 4.09 18.89 35.86
C THR A 19 2.77 18.78 35.12
N ALA A 20 2.66 19.48 33.98
CA ALA A 20 1.51 19.34 33.10
C ALA A 20 1.32 17.85 32.75
N ALA A 21 0.07 17.40 32.72
CA ALA A 21 -0.23 16.02 32.39
C ALA A 21 0.19 15.72 30.96
N ILE A 22 0.96 14.67 30.77
CA ILE A 22 1.25 14.14 29.44
C ILE A 22 -0.07 13.74 28.80
N TYR A 23 -0.33 14.20 27.57
CA TYR A 23 -1.54 13.92 26.83
C TYR A 23 -1.22 13.04 25.60
N GLU A 24 -1.91 11.92 25.53
CA GLU A 24 -1.91 11.06 24.34
C GLU A 24 -3.12 11.43 23.47
N PRO A 25 -2.90 11.96 22.25
CA PRO A 25 -3.99 12.34 21.36
C PRO A 25 -4.92 11.16 21.05
N SER A 26 -6.22 11.38 21.26
CA SER A 26 -7.26 10.38 20.99
C SER A 26 -8.52 11.03 20.42
N ILE A 27 -9.29 10.25 19.67
CA ILE A 27 -10.62 10.63 19.17
C ILE A 27 -11.71 9.93 19.96
N GLU A 28 -12.89 10.55 20.03
CA GLU A 28 -14.04 9.98 20.75
C GLU A 28 -14.77 8.93 19.91
N SER A 29 -14.77 9.11 18.58
CA SER A 29 -15.32 8.15 17.61
C SER A 29 -14.75 8.44 16.20
N ASN A 30 -14.85 7.45 15.32
CA ASN A 30 -14.45 7.62 13.90
C ASN A 30 -15.30 8.65 13.14
N ASP A 31 -16.47 9.00 13.65
CA ASP A 31 -17.35 10.03 13.08
C ASP A 31 -17.01 11.44 13.56
N GLU A 32 -16.13 11.56 14.56
CA GLU A 32 -15.66 12.87 15.03
C GLU A 32 -14.90 13.59 13.92
N VAL A 33 -15.19 14.87 13.73
CA VAL A 33 -14.42 15.72 12.81
C VAL A 33 -13.52 16.62 13.63
N CYS A 34 -12.23 16.30 13.68
CA CYS A 34 -11.28 17.05 14.51
C CYS A 34 -9.86 17.05 13.91
N VAL A 35 -9.03 17.97 14.39
CA VAL A 35 -7.59 18.00 14.13
C VAL A 35 -6.83 18.39 15.40
N PHE A 36 -5.57 17.95 15.47
CA PHE A 36 -4.65 18.25 16.55
C PHE A 36 -3.50 19.13 16.04
N PHE A 37 -3.03 20.03 16.88
CA PHE A 37 -1.87 20.86 16.61
C PHE A 37 -0.88 20.77 17.77
N GLU A 38 0.34 20.34 17.47
CA GLU A 38 1.46 20.37 18.40
C GLU A 38 2.26 21.64 18.20
N ALA A 39 2.40 22.39 19.28
CA ALA A 39 3.09 23.66 19.34
C ALA A 39 4.40 23.53 20.12
N ASP A 40 5.51 23.92 19.52
CA ASP A 40 6.79 24.02 20.22
C ASP A 40 6.86 25.27 21.12
N ALA A 41 7.99 25.46 21.80
CA ALA A 41 8.18 26.56 22.75
C ALA A 41 8.14 27.97 22.10
N THR A 42 8.16 28.09 20.79
CA THR A 42 8.06 29.37 20.07
C THR A 42 6.63 29.86 19.96
N VAL A 43 5.64 29.01 20.18
CA VAL A 43 4.22 29.37 20.12
C VAL A 43 3.77 29.91 21.46
N THR A 44 3.35 31.18 21.48
CA THR A 44 2.81 31.85 22.67
C THR A 44 1.29 31.90 22.62
N GLY A 45 0.64 31.20 23.56
CA GLY A 45 -0.82 31.05 23.61
C GLY A 45 -1.35 29.95 22.70
N ALA A 46 -2.66 29.80 22.66
CA ALA A 46 -3.31 28.81 21.81
C ALA A 46 -3.30 29.24 20.35
N PRO A 47 -3.01 28.32 19.40
CA PRO A 47 -3.16 28.61 17.98
C PRO A 47 -4.64 28.76 17.60
N ASN A 48 -4.90 29.54 16.54
CA ASN A 48 -6.22 29.65 15.93
C ASN A 48 -6.30 28.75 14.71
N ILE A 49 -7.53 28.33 14.37
CA ILE A 49 -7.80 27.48 13.20
C ILE A 49 -8.89 28.08 12.33
N TRP A 50 -8.70 28.03 11.03
CA TRP A 50 -9.67 28.36 10.00
C TRP A 50 -9.80 27.20 9.03
N VAL A 51 -11.01 26.73 8.76
CA VAL A 51 -11.27 25.62 7.85
C VAL A 51 -12.39 25.97 6.87
N TRP A 52 -12.33 25.36 5.69
CA TRP A 52 -13.34 25.56 4.63
C TRP A 52 -13.45 24.32 3.73
N GLU A 53 -14.50 24.27 2.93
CA GLU A 53 -14.70 23.30 1.86
C GLU A 53 -15.16 24.02 0.59
N GLY A 54 -14.45 23.83 -0.54
CA GLY A 54 -14.73 24.48 -1.82
C GLY A 54 -14.87 25.98 -1.68
N ASN A 55 -16.05 26.52 -2.04
CA ASN A 55 -16.39 27.93 -1.91
C ASN A 55 -17.16 28.28 -0.62
N THR A 56 -17.33 27.33 0.30
CA THR A 56 -18.04 27.56 1.55
C THR A 56 -17.21 28.46 2.46
N ASP A 57 -17.80 29.55 2.95
CA ASP A 57 -17.13 30.48 3.88
C ASP A 57 -16.74 29.75 5.17
N GLY A 58 -15.47 29.85 5.54
CA GLY A 58 -14.93 29.23 6.76
C GLY A 58 -15.67 29.61 8.03
N ARG A 59 -16.32 30.77 8.09
CA ARG A 59 -17.18 31.18 9.21
C ARG A 59 -18.28 30.16 9.52
N ASN A 60 -18.76 29.45 8.52
CA ASN A 60 -19.80 28.43 8.68
C ASN A 60 -19.28 27.19 9.42
N TYR A 61 -17.97 26.93 9.38
CA TYR A 61 -17.32 25.83 10.11
C TYR A 61 -16.87 26.25 11.50
N VAL A 62 -16.26 27.42 11.61
CA VAL A 62 -15.61 27.84 12.87
C VAL A 62 -16.48 28.75 13.75
N GLY A 63 -17.63 29.20 13.26
CA GLY A 63 -18.59 30.01 14.02
C GLY A 63 -18.14 31.44 14.35
N THR A 64 -17.01 31.91 13.81
CA THR A 64 -16.45 33.21 14.07
C THR A 64 -15.72 33.78 12.84
N THR A 65 -15.27 35.03 12.91
CA THR A 65 -14.49 35.66 11.84
C THR A 65 -13.02 35.23 11.90
N TRP A 66 -12.30 35.42 10.78
CA TRP A 66 -10.85 35.25 10.72
C TRP A 66 -10.13 35.90 11.91
N PRO A 67 -9.13 35.27 12.52
CA PRO A 67 -8.43 34.03 12.13
C PRO A 67 -9.09 32.73 12.65
N GLY A 68 -10.34 32.74 13.08
CA GLY A 68 -11.04 31.61 13.64
C GLY A 68 -10.87 31.51 15.16
N PRO A 69 -11.45 30.49 15.80
CA PRO A 69 -11.34 30.27 17.23
C PRO A 69 -9.93 29.83 17.62
N ALA A 70 -9.57 30.09 18.87
CA ALA A 70 -8.43 29.44 19.50
C ALA A 70 -8.74 27.95 19.70
N MET A 71 -7.76 27.08 19.43
CA MET A 71 -7.87 25.65 19.67
C MET A 71 -7.81 25.35 21.18
N THR A 72 -8.43 24.25 21.59
CA THR A 72 -8.48 23.83 22.99
C THR A 72 -7.18 23.14 23.37
N TYR A 73 -6.53 23.60 24.43
CA TYR A 73 -5.35 22.93 25.00
C TYR A 73 -5.74 21.60 25.64
N MET A 74 -5.02 20.53 25.31
CA MET A 74 -5.28 19.16 25.75
C MET A 74 -4.26 18.66 26.77
N GLY A 75 -3.00 19.10 26.69
CA GLY A 75 -1.90 18.67 27.53
C GLY A 75 -0.56 18.83 26.83
N ASP A 76 0.50 18.27 27.39
CA ASP A 76 1.86 18.35 26.85
C ASP A 76 2.33 17.00 26.33
N THR A 77 3.23 17.01 25.33
CA THR A 77 3.99 15.83 24.90
C THR A 77 5.04 15.46 25.95
N PRO A 78 5.62 14.26 25.91
CA PRO A 78 6.77 13.90 26.75
C PRO A 78 7.98 14.84 26.59
N SER A 79 8.13 15.50 25.42
CA SER A 79 9.17 16.50 25.15
C SER A 79 8.81 17.92 25.63
N GLY A 80 7.59 18.12 26.15
CA GLY A 80 7.13 19.41 26.69
C GLY A 80 6.49 20.35 25.66
N ASN A 81 6.24 19.90 24.45
CA ASN A 81 5.45 20.64 23.46
C ASN A 81 3.96 20.58 23.84
N LYS A 82 3.19 21.62 23.47
CA LYS A 82 1.78 21.72 23.83
C LYS A 82 0.89 21.16 22.72
N ILE A 83 -0.09 20.34 23.09
CA ILE A 83 -1.06 19.75 22.17
C ILE A 83 -2.39 20.49 22.30
N TYR A 84 -2.95 20.88 21.16
CA TYR A 84 -4.26 21.52 21.02
C TYR A 84 -5.15 20.71 20.11
N LYS A 85 -6.47 20.73 20.37
CA LYS A 85 -7.51 20.06 19.56
C LYS A 85 -8.54 21.07 19.11
N TRP A 86 -9.04 20.92 17.88
CA TRP A 86 -10.25 21.55 17.40
C TRP A 86 -11.22 20.48 16.89
N THR A 87 -12.49 20.62 17.22
CA THR A 87 -13.55 19.67 16.86
C THR A 87 -14.69 20.41 16.17
N TYR A 88 -15.20 19.87 15.08
CA TYR A 88 -16.38 20.35 14.37
C TYR A 88 -17.61 19.54 14.76
N THR A 89 -18.68 20.21 15.18
CA THR A 89 -19.95 19.59 15.61
C THR A 89 -21.14 19.97 14.72
N GLY A 90 -20.88 20.65 13.58
CA GLY A 90 -21.92 21.08 12.65
C GLY A 90 -22.35 19.97 11.68
N THR A 91 -23.24 20.33 10.74
CA THR A 91 -23.83 19.41 9.76
C THR A 91 -23.33 19.63 8.32
N LEU A 92 -22.33 20.50 8.12
CA LEU A 92 -21.76 20.72 6.80
C LEU A 92 -20.85 19.54 6.39
N THR A 93 -20.59 19.45 5.10
CA THR A 93 -19.62 18.47 4.54
C THR A 93 -18.25 18.62 5.16
N MET A 94 -17.45 17.55 5.10
CA MET A 94 -16.07 17.53 5.61
C MET A 94 -15.26 18.69 5.02
N PRO A 95 -14.53 19.46 5.84
CA PRO A 95 -13.62 20.48 5.32
C PRO A 95 -12.54 19.88 4.42
N THR A 96 -12.06 20.65 3.46
CA THR A 96 -10.96 20.24 2.57
C THR A 96 -9.70 21.10 2.74
N GLY A 97 -9.86 22.31 3.26
CA GLY A 97 -8.76 23.22 3.53
C GLY A 97 -8.70 23.66 4.98
N LEU A 98 -7.50 23.95 5.47
CA LEU A 98 -7.28 24.55 6.79
C LEU A 98 -6.14 25.56 6.79
N ILE A 99 -6.19 26.48 7.76
CA ILE A 99 -5.08 27.38 8.09
C ILE A 99 -4.94 27.37 9.61
N PHE A 100 -3.72 27.15 10.07
CA PHE A 100 -3.34 27.44 11.46
C PHE A 100 -2.66 28.81 11.54
N THR A 101 -2.96 29.57 12.59
CA THR A 101 -2.23 30.80 12.91
C THR A 101 -1.88 30.83 14.39
N TRP A 102 -0.74 31.42 14.74
CA TRP A 102 -0.29 31.58 16.12
C TRP A 102 0.48 32.89 16.30
N ASN A 103 0.79 33.26 17.55
CA ASN A 103 1.52 34.48 17.91
C ASN A 103 0.93 35.74 17.25
N ASN A 104 -0.37 35.98 17.43
CA ASN A 104 -1.10 37.09 16.79
C ASN A 104 -0.96 37.10 15.25
N GLN A 105 -1.02 35.93 14.62
CA GLN A 105 -0.90 35.69 13.17
C GLN A 105 0.50 35.97 12.58
N SER A 106 1.53 36.17 13.40
CA SER A 106 2.91 36.22 12.90
C SER A 106 3.43 34.87 12.45
N GLY A 107 2.88 33.76 13.03
CA GLY A 107 3.02 32.39 12.54
C GLY A 107 1.76 31.96 11.77
N ARG A 108 1.93 31.35 10.60
CA ARG A 108 0.86 30.87 9.74
C ARG A 108 1.29 29.65 8.94
N MET A 109 0.39 28.68 8.81
CA MET A 109 0.53 27.54 7.94
C MET A 109 -0.80 27.24 7.24
N ASP A 110 -0.77 27.25 5.92
CA ASP A 110 -1.90 26.89 5.05
C ASP A 110 -1.73 25.43 4.58
N GLY A 111 -2.79 24.64 4.61
CA GLY A 111 -2.73 23.24 4.22
C GLY A 111 -4.08 22.63 3.86
N SER A 112 -4.05 21.36 3.53
CA SER A 112 -5.25 20.55 3.35
C SER A 112 -5.75 20.06 4.71
N PHE A 113 -7.07 20.07 4.89
CA PHE A 113 -7.69 19.46 6.06
C PHE A 113 -7.64 17.94 5.93
N THR A 114 -7.07 17.29 6.93
CA THR A 114 -7.13 15.84 7.08
C THR A 114 -7.86 15.54 8.39
N ASN A 115 -8.98 14.84 8.34
CA ASN A 115 -9.70 14.49 9.57
C ASN A 115 -8.82 13.66 10.48
N HIS A 116 -8.88 13.93 11.79
CA HIS A 116 -8.03 13.34 12.83
C HIS A 116 -6.52 13.65 12.65
N GLY A 117 -6.16 14.54 11.73
CA GLY A 117 -4.77 14.89 11.46
C GLY A 117 -4.07 15.48 12.68
N TYR A 118 -2.86 15.00 12.97
CA TYR A 118 -1.96 15.53 13.97
C TYR A 118 -0.86 16.34 13.27
N TYR A 119 -0.86 17.63 13.52
CA TYR A 119 0.02 18.59 12.85
C TYR A 119 1.06 19.14 13.83
N VAL A 120 2.34 18.91 13.56
CA VAL A 120 3.45 19.50 14.32
C VAL A 120 3.84 20.81 13.64
N MET A 121 3.66 21.95 14.33
CA MET A 121 3.88 23.29 13.78
C MET A 121 3.19 23.51 12.42
N GLY A 122 1.99 22.94 12.25
CA GLY A 122 1.18 23.01 11.03
C GLY A 122 1.51 21.98 9.94
N GLN A 123 2.55 21.17 10.11
CA GLN A 123 2.86 20.06 9.21
C GLN A 123 2.14 18.79 9.67
N LEU A 124 1.37 18.15 8.78
CA LEU A 124 0.73 16.86 9.07
C LEU A 124 1.81 15.79 9.29
N THR A 125 1.77 15.12 10.45
CA THR A 125 2.74 14.08 10.80
C THR A 125 2.11 12.70 10.99
N LYS A 126 0.87 12.63 11.48
CA LYS A 126 0.13 11.38 11.67
C LYS A 126 -1.38 11.64 11.70
N ILE A 127 -2.18 10.58 11.64
CA ILE A 127 -3.64 10.61 11.82
C ILE A 127 -3.97 9.86 13.10
N ILE A 128 -4.74 10.50 14.01
CA ILE A 128 -5.11 9.92 15.31
C ILE A 128 -6.33 9.03 15.14
N GLY A 129 -6.38 7.90 15.85
CA GLY A 129 -7.55 7.03 15.88
C GLY A 129 -7.79 6.24 14.59
N ALA A 130 -6.95 6.36 13.57
CA ALA A 130 -6.67 5.20 12.75
C ALA A 130 -6.24 4.13 13.76
N GLY A 131 -7.13 3.16 14.07
CA GLY A 131 -6.77 2.10 15.01
C GLY A 131 -5.34 1.68 14.74
N GLU A 132 -4.61 1.10 15.68
CA GLU A 132 -3.28 0.59 15.43
C GLU A 132 -3.35 -0.43 14.26
N CYS A 133 -3.62 0.07 13.06
CA CYS A 133 -3.16 -0.56 11.84
C CYS A 133 -1.65 -0.37 11.93
N SER A 134 -1.00 -1.29 12.64
CA SER A 134 0.43 -1.46 12.52
C SER A 134 0.68 -1.59 11.03
N PHE A 135 1.23 -0.54 10.41
CA PHE A 135 1.65 -0.62 9.02
C PHE A 135 2.57 -1.83 8.95
N VAL A 136 2.14 -2.88 8.29
CA VAL A 136 2.96 -4.07 8.13
C VAL A 136 3.95 -3.76 7.02
N PRO A 137 5.24 -3.60 7.34
CA PRO A 137 6.27 -3.41 6.34
C PRO A 137 6.16 -4.51 5.28
N ASN A 138 6.19 -4.14 4.01
CA ASN A 138 6.01 -5.13 2.97
C ASN A 138 6.90 -4.87 1.74
N GLN A 139 7.27 -5.95 1.07
CA GLN A 139 7.98 -5.95 -0.20
C GLN A 139 7.14 -6.57 -1.31
N ASN A 140 5.83 -6.67 -1.10
CA ASN A 140 4.91 -7.37 -1.97
C ASN A 140 4.88 -6.82 -3.39
N VAL A 141 4.76 -7.75 -4.34
CA VAL A 141 4.50 -7.50 -5.75
C VAL A 141 3.15 -8.13 -6.11
N ILE A 142 2.24 -7.30 -6.62
CA ILE A 142 0.90 -7.74 -7.00
C ILE A 142 0.82 -8.00 -8.51
N TYR A 143 0.14 -9.07 -8.90
CA TYR A 143 -0.15 -9.44 -10.28
C TYR A 143 -1.65 -9.44 -10.53
N GLN A 144 -2.14 -8.49 -11.33
CA GLN A 144 -3.53 -8.44 -11.77
C GLN A 144 -3.73 -9.45 -12.90
N LEU A 145 -4.62 -10.41 -12.69
CA LEU A 145 -4.86 -11.53 -13.57
C LEU A 145 -6.29 -11.49 -14.15
N ASP A 146 -6.39 -11.23 -15.45
CA ASP A 146 -7.61 -11.40 -16.24
C ASP A 146 -7.63 -12.83 -16.81
N LEU A 147 -8.45 -13.70 -16.24
CA LEU A 147 -8.53 -15.12 -16.62
C LEU A 147 -8.80 -15.33 -18.11
N TYR A 148 -9.71 -14.53 -18.70
CA TYR A 148 -10.02 -14.67 -20.14
C TYR A 148 -8.81 -14.39 -21.03
N ASN A 149 -7.93 -13.48 -20.63
CA ASN A 149 -6.81 -13.03 -21.46
C ASN A 149 -5.47 -13.64 -21.03
N PHE A 150 -5.37 -14.22 -19.82
CA PHE A 150 -4.11 -14.79 -19.32
C PHE A 150 -3.68 -16.03 -20.07
N THR A 151 -4.61 -16.92 -20.43
CA THR A 151 -4.32 -18.14 -21.21
C THR A 151 -5.24 -18.26 -22.41
N SER A 152 -4.85 -19.08 -23.39
CA SER A 152 -5.71 -19.38 -24.55
C SER A 152 -7.00 -20.10 -24.17
N GLN A 153 -7.03 -20.83 -23.06
CA GLN A 153 -8.22 -21.51 -22.52
C GLN A 153 -9.10 -20.52 -21.75
N GLY A 154 -8.51 -19.57 -21.01
CA GLY A 154 -9.24 -18.59 -20.20
C GLY A 154 -9.89 -19.20 -18.97
N THR A 155 -9.32 -20.26 -18.39
CA THR A 155 -9.90 -21.00 -17.25
C THR A 155 -8.99 -20.96 -16.04
N LEU A 156 -9.56 -21.19 -14.84
CA LEU A 156 -8.82 -21.33 -13.59
C LEU A 156 -7.79 -22.46 -13.66
N ALA A 157 -8.17 -23.62 -14.21
CA ALA A 157 -7.25 -24.75 -14.37
C ALA A 157 -6.04 -24.41 -15.26
N ALA A 158 -6.25 -23.68 -16.36
CA ALA A 158 -5.17 -23.24 -17.23
C ALA A 158 -4.28 -22.17 -16.58
N ALA A 159 -4.88 -21.28 -15.77
CA ALA A 159 -4.12 -20.30 -14.99
C ALA A 159 -3.32 -20.98 -13.86
N GLN A 160 -3.89 -21.99 -13.18
CA GLN A 160 -3.22 -22.78 -12.16
C GLN A 160 -1.94 -23.45 -12.70
N ALA A 161 -1.96 -23.95 -13.93
CA ALA A 161 -0.80 -24.54 -14.58
C ALA A 161 0.36 -23.55 -14.83
N ARG A 162 0.14 -22.24 -14.61
CA ARG A 162 1.15 -21.19 -14.74
C ARG A 162 1.56 -20.55 -13.41
N LEU A 163 1.13 -21.10 -12.28
CA LEU A 163 1.50 -20.54 -10.97
C LEU A 163 3.01 -20.60 -10.69
N ASP A 164 3.70 -21.64 -11.17
CA ASP A 164 5.17 -21.71 -11.06
C ASP A 164 5.85 -20.55 -11.81
N TYR A 165 5.35 -20.19 -12.98
CA TYR A 165 5.83 -19.02 -13.71
C TYR A 165 5.65 -17.72 -12.90
N LEU A 166 4.50 -17.53 -12.24
CA LEU A 166 4.26 -16.35 -11.41
C LEU A 166 5.15 -16.35 -10.15
N LYS A 167 5.35 -17.53 -9.54
CA LYS A 167 6.29 -17.67 -8.42
C LYS A 167 7.72 -17.33 -8.83
N ASP A 168 8.19 -17.87 -9.95
CA ASP A 168 9.53 -17.60 -10.51
C ASP A 168 9.70 -16.14 -10.95
N LEU A 169 8.59 -15.44 -11.25
CA LEU A 169 8.57 -14.02 -11.52
C LEU A 169 8.68 -13.17 -10.23
N GLY A 170 8.50 -13.78 -9.05
CA GLY A 170 8.52 -13.10 -7.76
C GLY A 170 7.20 -12.42 -7.41
N ILE A 171 6.06 -13.06 -7.73
CA ILE A 171 4.74 -12.55 -7.37
C ILE A 171 4.34 -13.04 -5.98
N ASP A 172 3.82 -12.12 -5.16
CA ASP A 172 3.35 -12.41 -3.80
C ASP A 172 1.82 -12.47 -3.73
N ILE A 173 1.16 -11.65 -4.55
CA ILE A 173 -0.31 -11.49 -4.53
C ILE A 173 -0.85 -11.62 -5.95
N ILE A 174 -1.80 -12.52 -6.15
CA ILE A 174 -2.57 -12.63 -7.38
C ILE A 174 -3.93 -11.98 -7.16
N TRP A 175 -4.17 -10.85 -7.82
CA TRP A 175 -5.48 -10.22 -7.88
C TRP A 175 -6.24 -10.75 -9.09
N LEU A 176 -7.21 -11.65 -8.87
CA LEU A 176 -8.12 -12.12 -9.91
C LEU A 176 -9.15 -11.02 -10.22
N MET A 177 -9.24 -10.59 -11.48
CA MET A 177 -10.35 -9.76 -11.95
C MET A 177 -11.69 -10.47 -11.68
N PRO A 178 -12.86 -9.75 -11.70
CA PRO A 178 -14.11 -10.33 -11.21
C PRO A 178 -14.41 -11.72 -11.78
N ILE A 179 -14.55 -12.69 -10.88
CA ILE A 179 -14.76 -14.11 -11.21
C ILE A 179 -16.23 -14.49 -11.37
N HIS A 180 -17.14 -13.58 -11.05
CA HIS A 180 -18.58 -13.85 -11.02
C HIS A 180 -19.17 -14.00 -12.43
N PRO A 181 -20.32 -14.69 -12.58
CA PRO A 181 -21.10 -14.66 -13.81
C PRO A 181 -21.40 -13.23 -14.22
N ARG A 182 -21.17 -12.90 -15.49
CA ARG A 182 -21.41 -11.55 -16.03
C ARG A 182 -22.86 -11.38 -16.46
N GLY A 183 -23.37 -10.17 -16.34
CA GLY A 183 -24.72 -9.80 -16.79
C GLY A 183 -24.95 -10.09 -18.28
N ILE A 184 -26.15 -10.53 -18.61
CA ILE A 184 -26.59 -10.81 -19.98
C ILE A 184 -27.43 -9.65 -20.49
N GLN A 185 -28.29 -9.08 -19.63
CA GLN A 185 -29.17 -7.98 -20.01
C GLN A 185 -28.41 -6.67 -20.21
N GLY A 186 -28.38 -6.18 -21.44
CA GLY A 186 -27.70 -4.94 -21.80
C GLY A 186 -26.16 -5.07 -21.85
N ARG A 187 -25.64 -6.28 -21.93
CA ARG A 187 -24.19 -6.55 -21.86
C ARG A 187 -23.39 -5.81 -22.92
N ILE A 188 -22.20 -5.39 -22.54
CA ILE A 188 -21.21 -4.72 -23.39
C ILE A 188 -20.27 -5.77 -23.97
N GLY A 189 -19.99 -5.70 -25.28
CA GLY A 189 -19.14 -6.67 -25.96
C GLY A 189 -19.72 -8.09 -26.02
N SER A 190 -18.93 -9.06 -26.43
CA SER A 190 -19.36 -10.46 -26.57
C SER A 190 -19.47 -11.18 -25.24
N LEU A 191 -18.61 -10.82 -24.27
CA LEU A 191 -18.54 -11.47 -22.96
C LEU A 191 -19.38 -10.77 -21.87
N GLY A 192 -19.74 -9.49 -22.05
CA GLY A 192 -20.28 -8.63 -20.98
C GLY A 192 -19.19 -8.01 -20.11
N SER A 193 -19.57 -7.03 -19.29
CA SER A 193 -18.65 -6.40 -18.34
C SER A 193 -18.30 -7.33 -17.18
N PRO A 194 -17.02 -7.49 -16.82
CA PRO A 194 -16.65 -8.15 -15.58
C PRO A 194 -17.20 -7.43 -14.35
N TYR A 195 -17.42 -6.12 -14.47
CA TYR A 195 -17.99 -5.27 -13.42
C TYR A 195 -19.52 -5.22 -13.42
N ALA A 196 -20.19 -6.17 -14.07
CA ALA A 196 -21.63 -6.38 -13.98
C ALA A 196 -21.92 -7.78 -13.39
N PRO A 197 -21.70 -8.00 -12.07
CA PRO A 197 -21.88 -9.30 -11.43
C PRO A 197 -23.35 -9.70 -11.43
N ARG A 198 -23.66 -10.92 -11.92
CA ARG A 198 -25.00 -11.48 -11.94
C ARG A 198 -25.34 -12.30 -10.70
N ASP A 199 -24.32 -12.85 -10.05
CA ASP A 199 -24.45 -13.62 -8.82
C ASP A 199 -23.15 -13.53 -8.03
N TYR A 200 -23.21 -13.01 -6.80
CA TYR A 200 -22.03 -12.85 -5.94
C TYR A 200 -21.53 -14.17 -5.34
N HIS A 201 -22.34 -15.23 -5.35
CA HIS A 201 -21.98 -16.54 -4.76
C HIS A 201 -21.58 -17.59 -5.80
N ALA A 202 -21.46 -17.22 -7.07
CA ALA A 202 -21.14 -18.13 -8.15
C ALA A 202 -19.82 -17.76 -8.86
N VAL A 203 -19.09 -18.79 -9.29
CA VAL A 203 -17.99 -18.67 -10.24
C VAL A 203 -18.57 -18.66 -11.65
N ASN A 204 -18.08 -17.79 -12.54
CA ASN A 204 -18.43 -17.81 -13.94
C ASN A 204 -18.06 -19.18 -14.55
N SER A 205 -19.05 -19.84 -15.16
CA SER A 205 -18.88 -21.18 -15.74
C SER A 205 -17.80 -21.26 -16.83
N ASP A 206 -17.48 -20.15 -17.48
CA ASP A 206 -16.40 -20.07 -18.47
C ASP A 206 -15.01 -20.21 -17.82
N PHE A 207 -14.90 -19.86 -16.54
CA PHE A 207 -13.65 -19.98 -15.77
C PHE A 207 -13.50 -21.36 -15.12
N GLY A 208 -14.62 -22.05 -14.87
CA GLY A 208 -14.70 -23.32 -14.17
C GLY A 208 -15.74 -23.33 -13.06
N THR A 209 -15.47 -24.07 -12.02
CA THR A 209 -16.36 -24.29 -10.87
C THR A 209 -15.76 -23.71 -9.60
N LEU A 210 -16.54 -23.69 -8.51
CA LEU A 210 -16.02 -23.39 -7.16
C LEU A 210 -14.88 -24.34 -6.77
N ALA A 211 -14.93 -25.61 -7.17
CA ALA A 211 -13.86 -26.57 -6.89
C ALA A 211 -12.56 -26.19 -7.63
N ASP A 212 -12.65 -25.68 -8.86
CA ASP A 212 -11.49 -25.19 -9.61
C ASP A 212 -10.88 -23.93 -8.96
N LEU A 213 -11.72 -23.03 -8.42
CA LEU A 213 -11.22 -21.88 -7.68
C LEU A 213 -10.50 -22.30 -6.38
N LYS A 214 -11.08 -23.22 -5.61
CA LYS A 214 -10.44 -23.78 -4.41
C LYS A 214 -9.09 -24.42 -4.73
N ALA A 215 -9.03 -25.19 -5.81
CA ALA A 215 -7.78 -25.81 -6.27
C ALA A 215 -6.74 -24.75 -6.68
N PHE A 216 -7.15 -23.69 -7.37
CA PHE A 216 -6.28 -22.58 -7.75
C PHE A 216 -5.71 -21.86 -6.51
N VAL A 217 -6.57 -21.49 -5.55
CA VAL A 217 -6.15 -20.81 -4.31
C VAL A 217 -5.20 -21.69 -3.50
N THR A 218 -5.55 -22.97 -3.29
CA THR A 218 -4.68 -23.93 -2.59
C THR A 218 -3.31 -24.05 -3.28
N ALA A 219 -3.29 -24.14 -4.61
CA ALA A 219 -2.03 -24.23 -5.36
C ALA A 219 -1.20 -22.94 -5.31
N ALA A 220 -1.84 -21.77 -5.21
CA ALA A 220 -1.17 -20.49 -5.00
C ALA A 220 -0.56 -20.44 -3.59
N HIS A 221 -1.32 -20.81 -2.55
CA HIS A 221 -0.83 -20.87 -1.16
C HIS A 221 0.36 -21.82 -0.99
N GLN A 222 0.34 -22.99 -1.64
CA GLN A 222 1.48 -23.93 -1.63
C GLN A 222 2.77 -23.33 -2.20
N ARG A 223 2.67 -22.24 -2.95
CA ARG A 223 3.79 -21.47 -3.52
C ARG A 223 4.08 -20.17 -2.76
N GLY A 224 3.43 -19.95 -1.63
CA GLY A 224 3.56 -18.72 -0.84
C GLY A 224 2.92 -17.50 -1.49
N MET A 225 1.99 -17.68 -2.42
CA MET A 225 1.25 -16.57 -3.05
C MET A 225 -0.15 -16.44 -2.46
N ARG A 226 -0.58 -15.24 -2.18
CA ARG A 226 -1.94 -14.90 -1.73
C ARG A 226 -2.85 -14.63 -2.93
N VAL A 227 -4.16 -14.83 -2.74
CA VAL A 227 -5.16 -14.61 -3.78
C VAL A 227 -6.21 -13.62 -3.33
N TRP A 228 -6.36 -12.53 -4.06
CA TRP A 228 -7.41 -11.52 -3.85
C TRP A 228 -8.47 -11.61 -4.95
N LEU A 229 -9.72 -11.32 -4.59
CA LEU A 229 -10.80 -11.17 -5.54
C LEU A 229 -11.09 -9.69 -5.82
N ASP A 230 -11.39 -9.40 -7.08
CA ASP A 230 -11.97 -8.11 -7.46
C ASP A 230 -13.43 -8.06 -7.06
N TRP A 231 -13.84 -7.01 -6.36
CA TRP A 231 -15.15 -6.92 -5.74
C TRP A 231 -15.92 -5.67 -6.15
N VAL A 232 -17.08 -5.87 -6.75
CA VAL A 232 -17.95 -4.80 -7.24
C VAL A 232 -19.06 -4.53 -6.23
N ALA A 233 -18.84 -3.62 -5.28
CA ALA A 233 -19.82 -3.32 -4.24
C ALA A 233 -20.87 -2.30 -4.67
N ASN A 234 -20.58 -1.43 -5.65
CA ASN A 234 -21.44 -0.28 -5.96
C ASN A 234 -22.75 -0.67 -6.69
N HIS A 235 -22.71 -1.66 -7.54
CA HIS A 235 -23.81 -2.00 -8.45
C HIS A 235 -23.79 -3.47 -8.83
N THR A 236 -24.87 -3.94 -9.45
CA THR A 236 -24.99 -5.32 -9.98
C THR A 236 -25.41 -5.30 -11.44
N ALA A 237 -25.29 -6.43 -12.13
CA ALA A 237 -25.94 -6.62 -13.42
C ALA A 237 -27.45 -6.39 -13.32
N LYS A 238 -28.09 -5.99 -14.43
CA LYS A 238 -29.56 -5.81 -14.50
C LYS A 238 -30.35 -7.10 -14.33
N ASP A 239 -29.69 -8.23 -14.53
CA ASP A 239 -30.22 -9.58 -14.34
C ASP A 239 -29.56 -10.32 -13.17
N ASN A 240 -29.07 -9.57 -12.17
CA ASN A 240 -28.57 -10.14 -10.93
C ASN A 240 -29.69 -10.86 -10.16
N VAL A 241 -29.35 -11.98 -9.52
CA VAL A 241 -30.30 -12.79 -8.74
C VAL A 241 -31.01 -11.98 -7.65
N TRP A 242 -30.34 -11.01 -7.03
CA TRP A 242 -30.93 -10.12 -6.03
C TRP A 242 -32.07 -9.23 -6.57
N ILE A 243 -32.15 -9.00 -7.89
CA ILE A 243 -33.24 -8.22 -8.47
C ILE A 243 -34.60 -8.91 -8.25
N THR A 244 -34.63 -10.24 -8.30
CA THR A 244 -35.81 -11.04 -8.10
C THR A 244 -36.00 -11.54 -6.68
N GLU A 245 -34.95 -11.85 -5.98
CA GLU A 245 -34.98 -12.44 -4.64
C GLU A 245 -35.01 -11.38 -3.53
N HIS A 246 -34.31 -10.26 -3.74
CA HIS A 246 -34.11 -9.18 -2.76
C HIS A 246 -34.22 -7.81 -3.39
N ARG A 247 -35.41 -7.54 -3.98
CA ARG A 247 -35.71 -6.26 -4.64
C ARG A 247 -35.51 -5.04 -3.73
N ASP A 248 -35.62 -5.26 -2.44
CA ASP A 248 -35.37 -4.27 -1.37
C ASP A 248 -33.92 -3.84 -1.21
N TYR A 249 -32.94 -4.53 -1.80
CA TYR A 249 -31.55 -4.10 -1.83
C TYR A 249 -31.28 -2.93 -2.79
N TYR A 250 -32.26 -2.58 -3.61
CA TYR A 250 -32.19 -1.53 -4.62
C TYR A 250 -33.16 -0.38 -4.30
N ASN A 251 -32.89 0.79 -4.87
CA ASN A 251 -33.89 1.85 -4.82
C ASN A 251 -35.17 1.47 -5.63
N SER A 252 -36.28 2.21 -5.39
CA SER A 252 -37.56 1.88 -6.00
C SER A 252 -37.57 1.97 -7.53
N THR A 253 -36.71 2.80 -8.12
CA THR A 253 -36.69 3.10 -9.56
C THR A 253 -35.63 2.33 -10.36
N LEU A 254 -34.79 1.51 -9.74
CA LEU A 254 -33.67 0.78 -10.40
C LEU A 254 -32.82 1.71 -11.27
N THR A 255 -32.14 2.66 -10.64
CA THR A 255 -31.26 3.60 -11.36
C THR A 255 -29.97 2.94 -11.78
N SER A 256 -29.43 3.35 -12.91
CA SER A 256 -28.11 2.94 -13.38
C SER A 256 -27.07 3.98 -12.96
N PRO A 257 -25.96 3.59 -12.30
CA PRO A 257 -24.89 4.54 -11.96
C PRO A 257 -24.22 5.07 -13.23
N ASN A 258 -23.91 6.35 -13.26
CA ASN A 258 -23.15 7.01 -14.34
C ASN A 258 -23.69 6.75 -15.77
N GLY A 259 -24.96 6.33 -15.91
CA GLY A 259 -25.57 6.04 -17.20
C GLY A 259 -25.14 4.72 -17.85
N TYR A 260 -24.45 3.83 -17.12
CA TYR A 260 -24.10 2.49 -17.61
C TYR A 260 -25.34 1.65 -17.90
N GLY A 261 -25.43 1.14 -19.14
CA GLY A 261 -26.64 0.48 -19.65
C GLY A 261 -26.87 -0.95 -19.16
N ASP A 262 -25.92 -1.56 -18.49
CA ASP A 262 -25.90 -2.98 -18.12
C ASP A 262 -26.00 -3.26 -16.62
N VAL A 263 -26.04 -2.21 -15.76
CA VAL A 263 -26.04 -2.36 -14.30
C VAL A 263 -27.12 -1.55 -13.61
N TYR A 264 -27.45 -1.95 -12.37
CA TYR A 264 -28.32 -1.23 -11.44
C TYR A 264 -27.61 -0.93 -10.12
N GLN A 265 -27.87 0.28 -9.60
CA GLN A 265 -27.31 0.80 -8.36
C GLN A 265 -27.90 0.10 -7.14
N LEU A 266 -27.06 -0.36 -6.21
CA LEU A 266 -27.44 -0.83 -4.88
C LEU A 266 -27.77 0.36 -3.96
N ASP A 267 -28.68 0.15 -3.01
CA ASP A 267 -29.12 1.16 -2.04
C ASP A 267 -28.53 0.89 -0.63
N TYR A 268 -27.39 1.50 -0.36
CA TYR A 268 -26.70 1.36 0.92
C TYR A 268 -27.32 2.17 2.07
N SER A 269 -28.40 2.91 1.85
CA SER A 269 -29.20 3.46 2.94
C SER A 269 -29.93 2.35 3.72
N LYS A 270 -29.99 1.14 3.18
CA LYS A 270 -30.66 -0.02 3.75
C LYS A 270 -29.66 -0.96 4.42
N GLU A 271 -29.92 -1.26 5.68
CA GLU A 271 -29.05 -2.17 6.44
C GLU A 271 -29.02 -3.57 5.81
N ALA A 272 -30.13 -4.05 5.26
CA ALA A 272 -30.20 -5.35 4.59
C ALA A 272 -29.19 -5.46 3.42
N THR A 273 -29.05 -4.40 2.61
CA THR A 273 -28.06 -4.33 1.53
C THR A 273 -26.64 -4.40 2.06
N GLN A 274 -26.36 -3.65 3.15
CA GLN A 274 -25.04 -3.64 3.77
C GLN A 274 -24.65 -5.03 4.32
N LEU A 275 -25.57 -5.68 5.03
CA LEU A 275 -25.34 -7.01 5.62
C LEU A 275 -25.18 -8.09 4.53
N ALA A 276 -26.02 -8.07 3.50
CA ALA A 276 -25.91 -9.01 2.39
C ALA A 276 -24.59 -8.87 1.63
N MET A 277 -24.09 -7.64 1.46
CA MET A 277 -22.81 -7.41 0.80
C MET A 277 -21.63 -7.93 1.64
N ILE A 278 -21.66 -7.72 2.96
CA ILE A 278 -20.64 -8.25 3.88
C ILE A 278 -20.68 -9.79 3.87
N GLU A 279 -21.86 -10.38 3.96
CA GLU A 279 -22.05 -11.84 3.90
C GLU A 279 -21.50 -12.42 2.60
N ALA A 280 -21.81 -11.81 1.45
CA ALA A 280 -21.30 -12.24 0.16
C ALA A 280 -19.77 -12.19 0.08
N MET A 281 -19.12 -11.22 0.75
CA MET A 281 -17.66 -11.19 0.86
C MET A 281 -17.15 -12.30 1.80
N GLN A 282 -17.76 -12.48 2.96
CA GLN A 282 -17.39 -13.54 3.91
C GLN A 282 -17.51 -14.95 3.31
N TYR A 283 -18.49 -15.15 2.43
CA TYR A 283 -18.68 -16.42 1.72
C TYR A 283 -17.41 -16.89 1.00
N TRP A 284 -16.66 -16.00 0.34
CA TRP A 284 -15.45 -16.41 -0.39
C TRP A 284 -14.25 -16.68 0.53
N ILE A 285 -14.20 -16.03 1.70
CA ILE A 285 -13.22 -16.38 2.73
C ILE A 285 -13.43 -17.81 3.21
N ASP A 286 -14.69 -18.21 3.42
CA ASP A 286 -15.02 -19.57 3.83
C ASP A 286 -14.89 -20.61 2.70
N GLN A 287 -15.44 -20.25 1.54
CA GLN A 287 -15.57 -21.22 0.45
C GLN A 287 -14.29 -21.41 -0.35
N ALA A 288 -13.46 -20.41 -0.47
CA ALA A 288 -12.28 -20.47 -1.33
C ALA A 288 -10.97 -20.13 -0.61
N ASP A 289 -11.04 -19.78 0.69
CA ASP A 289 -9.89 -19.41 1.52
C ASP A 289 -9.05 -18.27 0.93
N ILE A 290 -9.73 -17.27 0.33
CA ILE A 290 -9.06 -16.10 -0.26
C ILE A 290 -8.45 -15.19 0.82
N ASP A 291 -7.50 -14.32 0.44
CA ASP A 291 -6.67 -13.54 1.36
C ASP A 291 -6.97 -12.04 1.30
N GLY A 292 -7.89 -11.61 0.48
CA GLY A 292 -8.24 -10.19 0.39
C GLY A 292 -9.11 -9.82 -0.79
N TYR A 293 -9.33 -8.51 -0.90
CA TYR A 293 -10.16 -7.91 -1.93
C TYR A 293 -9.54 -6.67 -2.54
N ARG A 294 -9.69 -6.51 -3.85
CA ARG A 294 -9.65 -5.21 -4.51
C ARG A 294 -11.10 -4.75 -4.69
N CYS A 295 -11.48 -3.65 -4.07
CA CYS A 295 -12.82 -3.12 -4.15
C CYS A 295 -12.94 -2.04 -5.22
N ASP A 296 -13.84 -2.29 -6.17
CA ASP A 296 -14.15 -1.44 -7.32
C ASP A 296 -14.89 -0.17 -6.88
N TYR A 297 -14.54 0.96 -7.50
CA TYR A 297 -15.26 2.24 -7.43
C TYR A 297 -15.65 2.65 -5.99
N ILE A 298 -14.73 2.53 -5.03
CA ILE A 298 -14.99 2.92 -3.63
C ILE A 298 -15.31 4.41 -3.47
N SER A 299 -14.95 5.22 -4.47
CA SER A 299 -15.22 6.66 -4.51
C SER A 299 -16.70 7.00 -4.67
N SER A 300 -17.57 6.03 -4.97
CA SER A 300 -19.01 6.27 -5.12
C SER A 300 -19.62 6.92 -3.88
N ASN A 301 -20.32 8.02 -4.07
CA ASN A 301 -21.05 8.71 -2.99
C ASN A 301 -22.30 7.94 -2.51
N THR A 302 -22.71 6.89 -3.22
CA THR A 302 -23.85 6.04 -2.84
C THR A 302 -23.48 5.01 -1.79
N ILE A 303 -22.18 4.75 -1.60
CA ILE A 303 -21.66 3.88 -0.54
C ILE A 303 -21.17 4.76 0.61
N PRO A 304 -21.81 4.74 1.78
CA PRO A 304 -21.39 5.55 2.92
C PRO A 304 -20.06 5.07 3.51
N THR A 305 -19.31 5.98 4.07
CA THR A 305 -18.04 5.69 4.76
C THR A 305 -18.23 4.65 5.86
N SER A 306 -19.32 4.75 6.63
CA SER A 306 -19.66 3.80 7.70
C SER A 306 -19.84 2.36 7.21
N PHE A 307 -20.31 2.15 5.96
CA PHE A 307 -20.35 0.82 5.38
C PHE A 307 -18.95 0.24 5.20
N TRP A 308 -18.02 1.01 4.61
CA TRP A 308 -16.67 0.52 4.39
C TRP A 308 -15.95 0.21 5.70
N THR A 309 -16.06 1.08 6.70
CA THR A 309 -15.51 0.81 8.04
C THR A 309 -16.08 -0.48 8.62
N ARG A 310 -17.41 -0.65 8.60
CA ARG A 310 -18.09 -1.86 9.09
C ARG A 310 -17.68 -3.10 8.31
N ALA A 311 -17.63 -3.04 6.98
CA ALA A 311 -17.31 -4.17 6.12
C ALA A 311 -15.85 -4.61 6.33
N ILE A 312 -14.90 -3.67 6.30
CA ILE A 312 -13.47 -3.97 6.48
C ILE A 312 -13.21 -4.59 7.86
N THR A 313 -13.76 -4.00 8.92
CA THR A 313 -13.66 -4.57 10.28
C THR A 313 -14.24 -5.99 10.33
N ALA A 314 -15.48 -6.18 9.81
CA ALA A 314 -16.14 -7.47 9.81
C ALA A 314 -15.37 -8.56 9.02
N LEU A 315 -14.67 -8.18 7.95
CA LEU A 315 -13.87 -9.11 7.15
C LEU A 315 -12.53 -9.45 7.82
N LYS A 316 -11.85 -8.45 8.40
CA LYS A 316 -10.57 -8.65 9.09
C LYS A 316 -10.73 -9.48 10.37
N GLU A 317 -11.86 -9.34 11.06
CA GLU A 317 -12.17 -10.09 12.28
C GLU A 317 -12.90 -11.42 12.03
N TYR A 318 -13.29 -11.72 10.77
CA TYR A 318 -14.20 -12.82 10.45
C TYR A 318 -13.64 -14.19 10.83
N LYS A 319 -12.37 -14.44 10.50
CA LYS A 319 -11.75 -15.75 10.71
C LYS A 319 -10.45 -15.58 11.51
N PRO A 320 -10.44 -15.98 12.79
CA PRO A 320 -9.25 -15.87 13.65
C PRO A 320 -8.02 -16.54 13.00
N GLY A 321 -6.89 -15.86 13.02
CA GLY A 321 -5.62 -16.35 12.45
C GLY A 321 -5.52 -16.25 10.92
N LYS A 322 -6.51 -15.63 10.24
CA LYS A 322 -6.42 -15.33 8.81
C LYS A 322 -6.38 -13.84 8.57
N THR A 323 -5.29 -13.37 7.98
CA THR A 323 -5.15 -11.98 7.55
C THR A 323 -5.93 -11.74 6.26
N ILE A 324 -6.87 -10.79 6.29
CA ILE A 324 -7.60 -10.31 5.11
C ILE A 324 -7.12 -8.91 4.79
N THR A 325 -6.62 -8.72 3.58
CA THR A 325 -6.12 -7.42 3.10
C THR A 325 -7.09 -6.75 2.13
N MET A 326 -7.16 -5.41 2.20
CA MET A 326 -8.15 -4.62 1.48
C MET A 326 -7.48 -3.54 0.63
N LEU A 327 -7.64 -3.64 -0.68
CA LEU A 327 -7.20 -2.63 -1.65
C LEU A 327 -8.42 -1.86 -2.17
N GLY A 328 -8.43 -0.56 -1.99
CA GLY A 328 -9.50 0.30 -2.51
C GLY A 328 -9.14 0.93 -3.85
N GLU A 329 -10.03 0.84 -4.85
CA GLU A 329 -9.89 1.62 -6.08
C GLU A 329 -10.29 3.07 -5.83
N GLY A 330 -9.29 3.90 -5.53
CA GLY A 330 -9.50 5.31 -5.24
C GLY A 330 -8.29 6.14 -5.69
N ASP A 331 -7.87 7.01 -5.08
CA ASP A 331 -6.73 7.83 -4.74
C ASP A 331 -7.23 8.61 -3.54
N MET A 332 -7.26 7.92 -2.41
CA MET A 332 -8.07 8.34 -1.27
C MET A 332 -7.73 9.76 -0.85
N ALA A 333 -6.45 10.10 -0.75
CA ALA A 333 -6.07 11.43 -0.30
C ALA A 333 -6.46 12.55 -1.28
N ASN A 334 -6.51 12.27 -2.58
CA ASN A 334 -6.79 13.28 -3.59
C ASN A 334 -8.26 13.31 -4.03
N SER A 335 -8.90 12.14 -4.08
CA SER A 335 -10.25 12.01 -4.64
C SER A 335 -11.33 11.74 -3.58
N VAL A 336 -11.01 10.97 -2.52
CA VAL A 336 -11.99 10.55 -1.52
C VAL A 336 -11.40 10.48 -0.10
N PRO A 337 -10.96 11.63 0.45
CA PRO A 337 -10.29 11.67 1.77
C PRO A 337 -11.13 11.06 2.90
N ARG A 338 -12.47 11.06 2.76
CA ARG A 338 -13.39 10.45 3.72
C ARG A 338 -13.16 8.95 3.95
N LEU A 339 -12.43 8.27 3.06
CA LEU A 339 -12.20 6.83 3.13
C LEU A 339 -10.84 6.46 3.76
N LEU A 340 -9.95 7.43 4.03
CA LEU A 340 -8.63 7.17 4.60
C LEU A 340 -8.66 6.37 5.90
N ASN A 341 -9.67 6.59 6.74
CA ASN A 341 -9.78 5.98 8.08
C ASN A 341 -10.73 4.77 8.12
N CYS A 342 -11.03 4.14 6.99
CA CYS A 342 -11.93 2.98 6.95
C CYS A 342 -11.23 1.64 7.26
N GLY A 343 -9.89 1.63 7.39
CA GLY A 343 -9.12 0.41 7.64
C GLY A 343 -8.56 -0.27 6.38
N TRP A 344 -8.45 0.46 5.26
CA TRP A 344 -7.79 -0.01 4.04
C TRP A 344 -6.31 -0.27 4.28
N ASP A 345 -5.77 -1.33 3.68
CA ASP A 345 -4.34 -1.65 3.71
C ASP A 345 -3.61 -1.02 2.51
N TYR A 346 -4.30 -0.93 1.38
CA TYR A 346 -3.75 -0.43 0.12
C TYR A 346 -4.70 0.52 -0.59
N ASP A 347 -4.09 1.49 -1.32
CA ASP A 347 -4.80 2.47 -2.16
C ASP A 347 -4.11 2.62 -3.51
N TYR A 348 -4.86 2.99 -4.54
CA TYR A 348 -4.30 3.29 -5.86
C TYR A 348 -3.52 4.59 -5.85
N ALA A 349 -2.30 4.59 -6.38
CA ALA A 349 -1.57 5.80 -6.72
C ALA A 349 -2.03 6.36 -8.09
N TRP A 350 -3.33 6.59 -8.26
CA TRP A 350 -3.97 6.94 -9.54
C TRP A 350 -3.43 8.25 -10.11
N ASN A 351 -3.37 9.28 -9.28
CA ASN A 351 -2.84 10.58 -9.69
C ASN A 351 -1.36 10.51 -10.06
N PHE A 352 -0.58 9.67 -9.37
CA PHE A 352 0.82 9.46 -9.70
C PHE A 352 0.97 8.79 -11.08
N GLN A 353 0.20 7.73 -11.37
CA GLN A 353 0.19 7.09 -12.68
C GLN A 353 -0.16 8.08 -13.79
N SER A 354 -1.24 8.85 -13.61
CA SER A 354 -1.68 9.87 -14.57
C SER A 354 -0.62 10.97 -14.74
N ALA A 355 0.06 11.35 -13.67
CA ALA A 355 1.13 12.33 -13.70
C ALA A 355 2.37 11.84 -14.47
N LEU A 356 2.72 10.55 -14.38
CA LEU A 356 3.78 9.96 -15.20
C LEU A 356 3.44 10.02 -16.70
N VAL A 357 2.19 9.69 -17.08
CA VAL A 357 1.72 9.81 -18.47
C VAL A 357 1.82 11.25 -18.97
N ASN A 358 1.31 12.21 -18.17
CA ASN A 358 1.29 13.62 -18.54
C ASN A 358 2.69 14.25 -18.60
N ASN A 359 3.65 13.73 -17.83
CA ASN A 359 5.02 14.23 -17.77
C ASN A 359 6.03 13.31 -18.48
N LYS A 360 5.62 12.37 -19.31
CA LYS A 360 6.53 11.39 -19.95
C LYS A 360 7.71 12.02 -20.71
N ASN A 361 7.55 13.24 -21.20
CA ASN A 361 8.58 14.03 -21.91
C ASN A 361 9.10 15.22 -21.08
N ASN A 362 8.79 15.26 -19.78
CA ASN A 362 9.16 16.33 -18.84
C ASN A 362 9.80 15.74 -17.58
N PRO A 363 11.11 15.42 -17.60
CA PRO A 363 11.80 14.78 -16.49
C PRO A 363 11.69 15.55 -15.16
N SER A 364 11.73 16.87 -15.20
CA SER A 364 11.55 17.72 -14.00
C SER A 364 10.15 17.61 -13.41
N GLY A 365 9.15 17.47 -14.28
CA GLY A 365 7.76 17.20 -13.84
C GLY A 365 7.64 15.83 -13.18
N VAL A 366 8.26 14.78 -13.74
CA VAL A 366 8.32 13.45 -13.12
C VAL A 366 8.96 13.51 -11.74
N LEU A 367 10.12 14.17 -11.62
CA LEU A 367 10.82 14.34 -10.34
C LEU A 367 9.92 15.03 -9.28
N THR A 368 9.17 16.06 -9.69
CA THR A 368 8.21 16.73 -8.80
C THR A 368 7.13 15.78 -8.31
N GLN A 369 6.57 14.94 -9.19
CA GLN A 369 5.55 13.96 -8.80
C GLN A 369 6.12 12.85 -7.89
N CYS A 370 7.35 12.42 -8.12
CA CYS A 370 8.03 11.48 -7.22
C CYS A 370 8.20 12.06 -5.81
N ARG A 371 8.61 13.32 -5.71
CA ARG A 371 8.71 14.02 -4.41
C ARG A 371 7.35 14.15 -3.72
N ASN A 372 6.31 14.46 -4.48
CA ASN A 372 4.95 14.54 -3.94
C ASN A 372 4.47 13.18 -3.41
N LEU A 373 4.71 12.09 -4.15
CA LEU A 373 4.33 10.75 -3.70
C LEU A 373 5.05 10.35 -2.41
N VAL A 374 6.36 10.59 -2.34
CA VAL A 374 7.18 10.25 -1.17
C VAL A 374 6.81 11.12 0.03
N GLY A 375 6.56 12.41 -0.18
CA GLY A 375 6.25 13.37 0.87
C GLY A 375 4.78 13.37 1.33
N ASP A 376 3.91 12.51 0.78
CA ASP A 376 2.49 12.49 1.15
C ASP A 376 2.27 11.70 2.44
N LEU A 377 2.36 12.39 3.56
CA LEU A 377 2.20 11.82 4.90
C LEU A 377 0.78 11.34 5.22
N ARG A 378 -0.22 11.65 4.38
CA ARG A 378 -1.59 11.14 4.56
C ARG A 378 -1.71 9.63 4.39
N PHE A 379 -0.71 9.00 3.79
CA PHE A 379 -0.62 7.56 3.54
C PHE A 379 0.40 6.85 4.44
N ILE A 380 0.65 7.37 5.64
CA ILE A 380 1.61 6.75 6.55
C ILE A 380 1.20 5.34 6.97
N ASP A 381 -0.12 5.11 7.10
CA ASP A 381 -0.69 3.82 7.54
C ASP A 381 -1.31 3.00 6.38
N ILE A 382 -1.22 3.50 5.14
CA ILE A 382 -1.77 2.84 3.96
C ILE A 382 -0.69 2.75 2.89
N SER A 383 -0.40 1.54 2.40
CA SER A 383 0.54 1.38 1.30
C SER A 383 -0.09 1.83 -0.03
N ARG A 384 0.71 2.48 -0.88
CA ARG A 384 0.26 2.91 -2.20
C ARG A 384 0.56 1.83 -3.23
N MET A 385 -0.47 1.33 -3.92
CA MET A 385 -0.26 0.51 -5.10
C MET A 385 0.19 1.38 -6.27
N VAL A 386 1.44 1.23 -6.69
CA VAL A 386 2.04 1.97 -7.80
C VAL A 386 2.06 1.11 -9.06
N TYR A 387 1.69 1.69 -10.19
CA TYR A 387 1.54 0.92 -11.42
C TYR A 387 1.72 1.81 -12.65
N LEU A 388 2.03 1.18 -13.77
CA LEU A 388 2.04 1.85 -15.08
C LEU A 388 0.76 1.57 -15.85
N THR A 389 0.28 0.33 -15.80
CA THR A 389 -0.93 -0.08 -16.50
C THR A 389 -1.73 -1.05 -15.67
N ASN A 390 -3.03 -1.11 -15.91
CA ASN A 390 -3.98 -2.08 -15.40
C ASN A 390 -4.99 -2.39 -16.52
N HIS A 391 -6.04 -3.11 -16.21
CA HIS A 391 -7.08 -3.45 -17.19
C HIS A 391 -7.69 -2.20 -17.88
N ASP A 392 -7.96 -1.12 -17.13
CA ASP A 392 -8.55 0.12 -17.67
C ASP A 392 -7.55 0.91 -18.53
N GLN A 393 -6.34 1.09 -18.02
CA GLN A 393 -5.31 1.85 -18.73
C GLN A 393 -4.91 1.14 -20.03
N ASN A 394 -4.74 -0.18 -19.99
CA ASN A 394 -4.37 -0.95 -21.16
C ASN A 394 -5.53 -1.10 -22.16
N TYR A 395 -6.77 -1.22 -21.70
CA TYR A 395 -7.94 -1.21 -22.58
C TYR A 395 -7.98 0.07 -23.45
N ASN A 396 -7.64 1.20 -22.86
CA ASN A 396 -7.64 2.49 -23.55
C ASN A 396 -6.40 2.70 -24.42
N SER A 397 -5.19 2.35 -23.93
CA SER A 397 -3.93 2.69 -24.58
C SER A 397 -2.81 1.69 -24.28
N THR A 398 -1.89 1.51 -25.23
CA THR A 398 -0.68 0.71 -25.03
C THR A 398 0.33 1.45 -24.14
N MET A 399 1.25 0.73 -23.49
CA MET A 399 2.28 1.35 -22.66
C MET A 399 3.21 2.26 -23.48
N THR A 400 3.55 1.90 -24.71
CA THR A 400 4.37 2.77 -25.58
C THR A 400 3.67 4.09 -25.91
N ASN A 401 2.36 4.07 -26.13
CA ASN A 401 1.60 5.31 -26.35
C ASN A 401 1.56 6.19 -25.09
N GLN A 402 1.44 5.55 -23.90
CA GLN A 402 1.38 6.25 -22.63
C GLN A 402 2.76 6.82 -22.22
N TYR A 403 3.84 6.05 -22.34
CA TYR A 403 5.14 6.36 -21.73
C TYR A 403 6.27 6.58 -22.74
N GLY A 404 6.05 6.29 -24.03
CA GLY A 404 7.10 6.41 -25.07
C GLY A 404 8.31 5.52 -24.75
N ASN A 405 9.50 6.07 -24.95
CA ASN A 405 10.76 5.37 -24.67
C ASN A 405 11.03 5.15 -23.17
N ASN A 406 10.28 5.81 -22.30
CA ASN A 406 10.49 5.74 -20.85
C ASN A 406 9.74 4.58 -20.18
N ALA A 407 9.02 3.72 -20.94
CA ALA A 407 8.27 2.61 -20.37
C ALA A 407 9.11 1.68 -19.47
N TYR A 408 10.35 1.37 -19.87
CA TYR A 408 11.28 0.57 -19.05
C TYR A 408 11.76 1.33 -17.81
N ALA A 409 12.20 2.59 -17.98
CA ALA A 409 12.66 3.41 -16.86
C ALA A 409 11.54 3.62 -15.82
N PHE A 410 10.31 3.79 -16.28
CA PHE A 410 9.16 3.90 -15.37
C PHE A 410 8.79 2.56 -14.72
N THR A 411 9.02 1.42 -15.41
CA THR A 411 8.90 0.12 -14.73
C THR A 411 9.90 0.02 -13.57
N VAL A 412 11.16 0.41 -13.78
CA VAL A 412 12.15 0.47 -12.69
C VAL A 412 11.68 1.41 -11.58
N LEU A 413 11.15 2.58 -11.91
CA LEU A 413 10.64 3.56 -10.97
C LEU A 413 9.54 2.98 -10.05
N THR A 414 8.56 2.25 -10.61
CA THR A 414 7.46 1.68 -9.82
C THR A 414 7.91 0.62 -8.82
N PHE A 415 9.03 -0.08 -9.06
CA PHE A 415 9.57 -1.06 -8.12
C PHE A 415 10.51 -0.46 -7.08
N THR A 416 11.13 0.68 -7.40
CA THR A 416 12.25 1.20 -6.60
C THR A 416 11.92 2.48 -5.83
N LEU A 417 10.86 3.22 -6.22
CA LEU A 417 10.55 4.46 -5.50
C LEU A 417 9.86 4.16 -4.16
N TYR A 418 8.57 3.87 -4.17
CA TYR A 418 7.82 3.58 -2.94
C TYR A 418 6.47 2.94 -3.26
N GLY A 419 6.00 2.07 -2.37
CA GLY A 419 4.72 1.40 -2.48
C GLY A 419 4.81 -0.04 -3.01
N MET A 420 3.65 -0.62 -3.25
CA MET A 420 3.48 -1.97 -3.77
C MET A 420 3.33 -1.92 -5.30
N PRO A 421 4.28 -2.44 -6.08
CA PRO A 421 4.17 -2.45 -7.53
C PRO A 421 3.11 -3.43 -8.02
N LEU A 422 2.31 -3.00 -9.01
CA LEU A 422 1.37 -3.83 -9.75
C LEU A 422 1.90 -4.14 -11.15
N LEU A 423 1.80 -5.40 -11.53
CA LEU A 423 1.93 -5.88 -12.90
C LEU A 423 0.56 -6.33 -13.43
N TYR A 424 0.13 -5.81 -14.56
CA TYR A 424 -1.02 -6.34 -15.28
C TYR A 424 -0.58 -7.47 -16.23
N ASN A 425 -1.33 -8.55 -16.32
CA ASN A 425 -0.91 -9.74 -17.05
C ASN A 425 -0.46 -9.46 -18.48
N GLY A 426 0.75 -9.90 -18.83
CA GLY A 426 1.44 -9.64 -20.08
C GLY A 426 2.31 -8.39 -20.08
N GLN A 427 2.30 -7.56 -19.04
CA GLN A 427 3.21 -6.42 -18.92
C GLN A 427 4.66 -6.88 -18.83
N GLU A 428 4.92 -7.89 -18.02
CA GLU A 428 6.25 -8.46 -17.78
C GLU A 428 6.90 -9.08 -19.03
N THR A 429 6.08 -9.51 -19.98
CA THR A 429 6.56 -10.04 -21.25
C THR A 429 6.77 -8.97 -22.32
N GLY A 430 6.53 -7.70 -22.00
CA GLY A 430 6.52 -6.60 -22.95
C GLY A 430 5.34 -6.63 -23.95
N TYR A 431 4.41 -7.58 -23.81
CA TYR A 431 3.24 -7.70 -24.69
C TYR A 431 2.41 -6.40 -24.72
N LEU A 432 2.25 -5.77 -23.57
CA LEU A 432 1.46 -4.54 -23.41
C LEU A 432 2.18 -3.28 -23.91
N LEU A 433 3.46 -3.36 -24.29
CA LEU A 433 4.15 -2.23 -24.92
C LEU A 433 3.45 -1.78 -26.21
N SER A 434 2.98 -2.74 -27.00
CA SER A 434 2.38 -2.48 -28.31
C SER A 434 0.97 -3.04 -28.48
N ARG A 435 0.41 -3.71 -27.49
CA ARG A 435 -0.89 -4.38 -27.56
C ARG A 435 -1.78 -4.01 -26.41
N LYS A 436 -3.08 -4.12 -26.65
CA LYS A 436 -4.15 -3.94 -25.66
C LYS A 436 -4.85 -5.28 -25.43
N LEU A 437 -5.27 -5.52 -24.21
CA LEU A 437 -6.17 -6.60 -23.87
C LEU A 437 -7.61 -6.08 -23.82
N ASP A 438 -8.53 -6.84 -24.37
CA ASP A 438 -9.96 -6.52 -24.36
C ASP A 438 -10.70 -7.51 -23.47
N TYR A 439 -11.07 -7.07 -22.28
CA TYR A 439 -11.79 -7.88 -21.31
C TYR A 439 -13.30 -7.98 -21.58
N PHE A 440 -13.82 -7.23 -22.58
CA PHE A 440 -15.19 -7.37 -23.06
C PHE A 440 -15.33 -8.37 -24.21
N ASN A 441 -14.27 -8.61 -25.00
CA ASN A 441 -14.32 -9.42 -26.21
C ASN A 441 -13.27 -10.53 -26.27
N ARG A 442 -12.40 -10.62 -25.29
CA ARG A 442 -11.31 -11.59 -25.15
C ARG A 442 -10.22 -11.46 -26.23
N THR A 443 -9.02 -11.14 -25.77
CA THR A 443 -7.80 -11.06 -26.60
C THR A 443 -6.64 -11.74 -25.88
N PRO A 444 -6.57 -13.09 -25.87
CA PRO A 444 -5.59 -13.82 -25.06
C PRO A 444 -4.15 -13.42 -25.41
N ILE A 445 -3.30 -13.37 -24.40
CA ILE A 445 -1.87 -13.11 -24.53
C ILE A 445 -1.24 -14.20 -25.41
N ASN A 446 -0.47 -13.76 -26.41
CA ASN A 446 0.39 -14.68 -27.16
C ASN A 446 1.74 -14.82 -26.44
N TRP A 447 1.86 -15.84 -25.64
CA TRP A 447 3.07 -16.16 -24.87
C TRP A 447 4.31 -16.52 -25.70
N ASN A 448 4.19 -16.67 -27.02
CA ASN A 448 5.32 -16.86 -27.91
C ASN A 448 6.01 -15.53 -28.29
N THR A 449 5.40 -14.38 -27.96
CA THR A 449 5.95 -13.05 -28.20
C THR A 449 6.41 -12.43 -26.89
N VAL A 450 7.62 -12.76 -26.45
CA VAL A 450 8.21 -12.25 -25.21
C VAL A 450 9.33 -11.27 -25.55
N ASP A 451 9.29 -10.10 -24.96
CA ASP A 451 10.42 -9.20 -24.88
C ASP A 451 11.29 -9.62 -23.67
N ASN A 452 12.37 -10.34 -23.97
CA ASN A 452 13.26 -10.85 -22.93
C ASN A 452 13.88 -9.71 -22.10
N LYS A 453 14.05 -8.52 -22.67
CA LYS A 453 14.55 -7.37 -21.94
C LYS A 453 13.55 -6.96 -20.83
N MET A 454 12.26 -6.84 -21.17
CA MET A 454 11.24 -6.51 -20.16
C MET A 454 11.12 -7.62 -19.11
N LEU A 455 11.06 -8.88 -19.53
CA LEU A 455 10.94 -10.02 -18.63
C LEU A 455 12.11 -10.09 -17.63
N ASN A 456 13.34 -9.99 -18.13
CA ASN A 456 14.55 -10.02 -17.28
C ASN A 456 14.63 -8.78 -16.37
N THR A 457 14.21 -7.60 -16.87
CA THR A 457 14.11 -6.39 -16.03
C THR A 457 13.15 -6.60 -14.88
N VAL A 458 11.95 -7.13 -15.13
CA VAL A 458 10.95 -7.38 -14.09
C VAL A 458 11.45 -8.43 -13.10
N LYS A 459 12.02 -9.55 -13.55
CA LYS A 459 12.61 -10.57 -12.66
C LYS A 459 13.72 -10.00 -11.77
N ALA A 460 14.62 -9.21 -12.33
CA ALA A 460 15.67 -8.56 -11.56
C ALA A 460 15.10 -7.58 -10.52
N LEU A 461 14.04 -6.84 -10.88
CA LEU A 461 13.37 -5.90 -9.97
C LEU A 461 12.65 -6.60 -8.83
N THR A 462 11.93 -7.69 -9.11
CA THR A 462 11.26 -8.48 -8.06
C THR A 462 12.27 -9.10 -7.11
N THR A 463 13.33 -9.72 -7.65
CA THR A 463 14.43 -10.28 -6.85
C THR A 463 15.07 -9.19 -5.98
N LEU A 464 15.40 -8.03 -6.55
CA LEU A 464 15.99 -6.94 -5.79
C LEU A 464 15.04 -6.40 -4.71
N LYS A 465 13.74 -6.26 -5.02
CA LYS A 465 12.74 -5.79 -4.06
C LYS A 465 12.62 -6.72 -2.86
N HIS A 466 12.67 -8.03 -3.07
CA HIS A 466 12.58 -9.04 -2.00
C HIS A 466 13.87 -9.19 -1.20
N SER A 467 15.03 -8.81 -1.75
CA SER A 467 16.33 -9.03 -1.13
C SER A 467 16.99 -7.74 -0.62
N CYS A 468 16.38 -6.58 -0.81
CA CYS A 468 16.94 -5.30 -0.42
C CYS A 468 15.99 -4.53 0.50
N ASP A 469 16.34 -4.43 1.78
CA ASP A 469 15.58 -3.68 2.80
C ASP A 469 15.34 -2.24 2.40
N ALA A 470 16.31 -1.62 1.72
CA ALA A 470 16.14 -0.27 1.23
C ALA A 470 14.92 -0.10 0.30
N LEU A 471 14.34 -1.19 -0.23
CA LEU A 471 13.15 -1.15 -1.09
C LEU A 471 11.85 -1.56 -0.37
N ILE A 472 11.90 -1.84 0.93
CA ILE A 472 10.71 -2.13 1.73
C ILE A 472 9.77 -0.92 1.78
N ASP A 473 8.48 -1.14 1.78
CA ASP A 473 7.49 -0.11 2.13
C ASP A 473 7.19 -0.24 3.63
N ASN A 474 7.74 0.66 4.43
CA ASN A 474 7.65 0.64 5.90
C ASN A 474 6.93 1.87 6.48
N GLY A 475 6.33 2.70 5.65
CA GLY A 475 5.66 3.94 6.06
C GLY A 475 6.59 5.16 6.26
N GLU A 476 7.89 4.98 6.47
CA GLU A 476 8.85 6.07 6.79
C GLU A 476 9.44 6.76 5.55
N ARG A 477 8.66 6.95 4.54
CA ARG A 477 9.02 7.36 3.17
C ARG A 477 9.91 8.59 3.07
N ALA A 478 9.57 9.65 3.79
CA ALA A 478 10.20 10.95 3.61
C ALA A 478 11.65 10.98 4.11
N THR A 479 12.01 10.14 5.09
CA THR A 479 13.34 10.08 5.69
C THR A 479 14.30 9.16 4.92
N GLU A 480 13.76 8.21 4.17
CA GLU A 480 14.53 7.16 3.52
C GLU A 480 14.84 7.43 2.04
N VAL A 481 14.12 8.35 1.40
CA VAL A 481 14.34 8.68 -0.02
C VAL A 481 15.07 10.02 -0.14
N THR A 482 16.27 9.99 -0.73
CA THR A 482 17.03 11.22 -1.02
C THR A 482 17.21 11.41 -2.52
N PHE A 483 16.62 12.48 -3.06
CA PHE A 483 16.82 12.86 -4.47
C PHE A 483 18.13 13.61 -4.65
N LEU A 484 19.01 13.08 -5.51
CA LEU A 484 20.37 13.55 -5.70
C LEU A 484 20.47 14.66 -6.76
N ASN A 485 21.53 15.49 -6.64
CA ASN A 485 21.84 16.46 -7.68
C ASN A 485 22.62 15.77 -8.82
N THR A 486 22.05 15.83 -10.01
CA THR A 486 22.60 15.17 -11.22
C THR A 486 23.30 16.15 -12.16
N GLY A 487 23.20 17.45 -11.95
CA GLY A 487 23.70 18.46 -12.89
C GLY A 487 23.03 18.44 -14.28
N ASN A 488 22.07 17.55 -14.50
CA ASN A 488 21.35 17.38 -15.77
C ASN A 488 19.87 17.05 -15.50
N SER A 489 18.98 17.88 -16.01
CA SER A 489 17.53 17.76 -15.77
C SER A 489 16.89 16.52 -16.41
N ASN A 490 17.54 15.86 -17.36
CA ASN A 490 17.04 14.63 -17.97
C ASN A 490 17.38 13.37 -17.16
N LEU A 491 18.38 13.46 -16.26
CA LEU A 491 18.72 12.35 -15.37
C LEU A 491 18.06 12.57 -14.00
N MET A 492 17.21 11.66 -13.61
CA MET A 492 16.72 11.55 -12.25
C MET A 492 17.59 10.53 -11.49
N ALA A 493 18.07 10.92 -10.30
CA ALA A 493 18.80 10.03 -9.42
C ALA A 493 18.27 10.17 -7.99
N TYR A 494 18.15 9.05 -7.30
CA TYR A 494 17.78 9.03 -5.88
C TYR A 494 18.37 7.81 -5.18
N THR A 495 18.56 7.93 -3.88
CA THR A 495 18.85 6.79 -3.01
C THR A 495 17.64 6.46 -2.15
N ARG A 496 17.49 5.18 -1.86
CA ARG A 496 16.67 4.67 -0.77
C ARG A 496 17.57 4.03 0.25
N HIS A 497 17.32 4.34 1.51
CA HIS A 497 18.10 3.81 2.62
C HIS A 497 17.18 3.24 3.68
N HIS A 498 17.44 2.01 4.10
CA HIS A 498 16.79 1.40 5.27
C HIS A 498 17.78 0.44 5.92
N ASN A 499 17.81 0.43 7.25
CA ASN A 499 18.80 -0.32 8.02
C ASN A 499 20.24 -0.04 7.51
N ASN A 500 20.99 -1.07 7.18
CA ASN A 500 22.36 -0.96 6.68
C ASN A 500 22.44 -1.10 5.15
N GLN A 501 21.31 -0.99 4.45
CA GLN A 501 21.25 -1.14 3.00
C GLN A 501 20.87 0.17 2.32
N THR A 502 21.44 0.38 1.15
CA THR A 502 21.11 1.54 0.31
C THR A 502 20.96 1.09 -1.15
N ALA A 503 19.85 1.47 -1.78
CA ALA A 503 19.67 1.36 -3.21
C ALA A 503 19.91 2.73 -3.86
N LEU A 504 20.69 2.79 -4.96
CA LEU A 504 20.88 3.96 -5.81
C LEU A 504 20.22 3.71 -7.16
N VAL A 505 19.31 4.57 -7.54
CA VAL A 505 18.55 4.47 -8.80
C VAL A 505 18.87 5.66 -9.69
N LEU A 506 19.18 5.36 -10.95
CA LEU A 506 19.49 6.34 -11.98
C LEU A 506 18.57 6.09 -13.20
N LEU A 507 17.81 7.10 -13.61
CA LEU A 507 16.85 7.03 -14.72
C LEU A 507 17.10 8.19 -15.68
N ASN A 508 17.50 7.90 -16.93
CA ASN A 508 17.54 8.89 -17.98
C ASN A 508 16.15 8.97 -18.65
N LEU A 509 15.41 10.00 -18.31
CA LEU A 509 14.06 10.26 -18.84
C LEU A 509 14.07 11.15 -20.09
N GLY A 510 15.27 11.51 -20.59
CA GLY A 510 15.44 12.31 -21.78
C GLY A 510 15.43 11.46 -23.07
N SER A 511 15.47 12.13 -24.23
CA SER A 511 15.43 11.52 -25.55
C SER A 511 16.83 11.24 -26.15
N SER A 512 17.90 11.54 -25.42
CA SER A 512 19.29 11.34 -25.85
C SER A 512 20.15 10.78 -24.70
N THR A 513 21.33 10.26 -25.04
CA THR A 513 22.30 9.82 -24.03
C THR A 513 22.70 10.99 -23.12
N VAL A 514 22.66 10.75 -21.82
CA VAL A 514 23.11 11.68 -20.78
C VAL A 514 24.46 11.21 -20.26
N ASN A 515 25.46 12.10 -20.32
CA ASN A 515 26.75 11.96 -19.65
C ASN A 515 26.83 13.07 -18.61
N THR A 516 26.84 12.72 -17.34
CA THR A 516 26.81 13.71 -16.26
C THR A 516 27.43 13.17 -14.98
N THR A 517 27.64 14.05 -14.02
CA THR A 517 28.19 13.73 -12.71
C THR A 517 27.08 13.86 -11.66
N VAL A 518 26.88 12.81 -10.87
CA VAL A 518 25.97 12.78 -9.73
C VAL A 518 26.77 13.00 -8.46
N SER A 519 26.34 13.90 -7.59
CA SER A 519 26.97 14.21 -6.32
C SER A 519 26.06 13.89 -5.12
N GLY A 520 26.65 13.71 -3.96
CA GLY A 520 25.94 13.35 -2.73
C GLY A 520 25.77 11.84 -2.55
N LEU A 521 26.56 11.04 -3.28
CA LEU A 521 26.60 9.59 -3.12
C LEU A 521 27.35 9.22 -1.85
N GLU A 522 26.99 8.12 -1.24
CA GLU A 522 27.80 7.45 -0.25
C GLU A 522 28.99 6.76 -0.94
N ALA A 523 30.21 7.14 -0.61
CA ALA A 523 31.40 6.54 -1.20
C ALA A 523 31.61 5.10 -0.71
N GLY A 524 32.21 4.27 -1.54
CA GLY A 524 32.56 2.90 -1.20
C GLY A 524 32.13 1.88 -2.22
N GLU A 525 32.04 0.64 -1.79
CA GLU A 525 31.72 -0.51 -2.62
C GLU A 525 30.21 -0.61 -2.85
N TRP A 526 29.80 -0.76 -4.12
CA TRP A 526 28.42 -0.93 -4.56
C TRP A 526 28.35 -2.10 -5.53
N LYS A 527 27.21 -2.76 -5.61
CA LYS A 527 26.93 -3.79 -6.60
C LYS A 527 25.91 -3.25 -7.62
N LEU A 528 26.17 -3.42 -8.90
CA LEU A 528 25.24 -3.06 -9.98
C LEU A 528 24.21 -4.18 -10.13
N ALA A 529 22.99 -3.97 -9.64
CA ALA A 529 21.94 -4.96 -9.67
C ALA A 529 21.23 -5.01 -11.04
N ILE A 530 20.96 -3.85 -11.64
CA ILE A 530 20.18 -3.75 -12.87
C ILE A 530 20.80 -2.66 -13.77
N ASP A 531 21.02 -2.99 -15.03
CA ASP A 531 21.48 -2.07 -16.06
C ASP A 531 20.70 -2.30 -17.35
N VAL A 532 20.41 -1.24 -18.08
CA VAL A 532 19.76 -1.30 -19.39
C VAL A 532 20.54 -2.15 -20.41
N GLU A 533 21.86 -2.23 -20.26
CA GLU A 533 22.78 -2.98 -21.15
C GLU A 533 23.13 -4.36 -20.61
N ASN A 534 23.02 -4.58 -19.30
CA ASN A 534 23.39 -5.84 -18.64
C ASN A 534 22.40 -6.16 -17.51
N ILE A 535 21.24 -6.71 -17.89
CA ILE A 535 20.14 -7.02 -16.98
C ILE A 535 20.45 -8.26 -16.12
N ASP A 536 21.35 -9.13 -16.57
CA ASP A 536 21.70 -10.39 -15.89
C ASP A 536 22.75 -10.21 -14.78
N ALA A 537 23.18 -8.98 -14.49
CA ALA A 537 24.20 -8.73 -13.46
C ALA A 537 23.77 -9.23 -12.07
N GLY A 538 22.46 -9.12 -11.76
CA GLY A 538 21.85 -9.66 -10.54
C GLY A 538 22.54 -9.22 -9.24
N LEU A 539 22.13 -9.81 -8.12
CA LEU A 539 22.72 -9.51 -6.80
C LEU A 539 24.16 -10.04 -6.62
N THR A 540 24.64 -10.87 -7.56
CA THR A 540 25.99 -11.45 -7.57
C THR A 540 26.99 -10.63 -8.39
N ALA A 541 26.61 -9.43 -8.86
CA ALA A 541 27.48 -8.57 -9.66
C ALA A 541 28.79 -8.25 -8.95
N THR A 542 29.88 -8.20 -9.72
CA THR A 542 31.18 -7.77 -9.20
C THR A 542 31.07 -6.36 -8.62
N PRO A 543 31.52 -6.15 -7.38
CA PRO A 543 31.45 -4.84 -6.76
C PRO A 543 32.22 -3.77 -7.52
N VAL A 544 31.68 -2.55 -7.52
CA VAL A 544 32.30 -1.36 -8.10
C VAL A 544 32.44 -0.29 -7.02
N ASN A 545 33.60 0.40 -6.99
CA ASN A 545 33.75 1.52 -6.08
C ASN A 545 33.17 2.79 -6.68
N LEU A 546 32.18 3.37 -6.01
CA LEU A 546 31.66 4.70 -6.33
C LEU A 546 32.27 5.73 -5.38
N SER A 547 32.57 6.91 -5.91
CA SER A 547 32.96 8.08 -5.13
C SER A 547 31.76 8.93 -4.77
N SER A 548 31.90 9.84 -3.79
CA SER A 548 30.83 10.76 -3.39
C SER A 548 30.33 11.66 -4.52
N THR A 549 31.13 11.76 -5.60
CA THR A 549 30.80 12.42 -6.85
C THR A 549 31.24 11.52 -8.00
N GLN A 550 30.31 10.96 -8.73
CA GLN A 550 30.55 9.91 -9.73
C GLN A 550 29.96 10.28 -11.09
N SER A 551 30.72 10.04 -12.16
CA SER A 551 30.22 10.22 -13.54
C SER A 551 29.47 8.98 -14.01
N PHE A 552 28.34 9.21 -14.66
CA PHE A 552 27.51 8.16 -15.27
C PHE A 552 27.18 8.49 -16.72
N SER A 553 27.04 7.46 -17.53
CA SER A 553 26.53 7.50 -18.90
C SER A 553 25.32 6.59 -18.99
N LEU A 554 24.17 7.15 -19.44
CA LEU A 554 22.94 6.40 -19.64
C LEU A 554 22.34 6.75 -21.01
N PRO A 555 21.99 5.78 -21.86
CA PRO A 555 21.27 6.05 -23.12
C PRO A 555 19.86 6.61 -22.85
N ALA A 556 19.18 7.09 -23.89
CA ALA A 556 17.79 7.55 -23.80
C ALA A 556 16.88 6.45 -23.23
N GLY A 557 16.05 6.77 -22.23
CA GLY A 557 15.21 5.81 -21.52
C GLY A 557 15.99 4.76 -20.73
N GLY A 558 17.30 4.98 -20.55
CA GLY A 558 18.20 4.07 -19.83
C GLY A 558 18.06 4.17 -18.32
N TYR A 559 18.46 3.11 -17.64
CA TYR A 559 18.38 3.00 -16.18
C TYR A 559 19.55 2.18 -15.63
N LYS A 560 19.93 2.48 -14.38
CA LYS A 560 20.85 1.68 -13.57
C LYS A 560 20.35 1.65 -12.13
N VAL A 561 20.45 0.48 -11.49
CA VAL A 561 20.17 0.32 -10.08
C VAL A 561 21.39 -0.33 -9.43
N TYR A 562 21.96 0.34 -8.45
CA TYR A 562 23.00 -0.18 -7.61
C TYR A 562 22.44 -0.42 -6.21
N TYR A 563 23.04 -1.35 -5.48
CA TYR A 563 22.77 -1.49 -4.06
C TYR A 563 24.09 -1.61 -3.27
N LYS A 564 24.04 -1.22 -2.01
CA LYS A 564 25.10 -1.28 -1.04
C LYS A 564 24.58 -1.91 0.24
N GLY A 565 25.43 -2.65 0.94
CA GLY A 565 25.07 -3.51 2.06
C GLY A 565 24.92 -4.96 1.61
N GLU A 566 24.91 -5.89 2.55
CA GLU A 566 24.65 -7.28 2.21
C GLU A 566 23.16 -7.46 1.93
N PRO A 567 22.80 -7.95 0.73
CA PRO A 567 21.42 -8.33 0.48
C PRO A 567 21.07 -9.48 1.41
N TYR A 568 19.80 -9.66 1.71
CA TYR A 568 19.34 -10.90 2.29
C TYR A 568 19.66 -12.05 1.31
N SER A 569 20.83 -12.65 1.46
CA SER A 569 21.12 -13.90 0.78
C SER A 569 20.31 -14.98 1.49
N ASP A 570 19.28 -15.50 0.84
CA ASP A 570 18.49 -16.63 1.31
C ASP A 570 18.20 -16.58 2.81
N GLN A 571 17.43 -15.59 3.26
CA GLN A 571 16.87 -15.64 4.60
C GLN A 571 15.89 -16.80 4.63
N LYS A 572 16.43 -17.95 4.98
CA LYS A 572 15.67 -19.15 5.17
C LYS A 572 14.75 -18.89 6.34
N LEU A 573 13.45 -18.81 6.07
CA LEU A 573 12.45 -18.70 7.14
C LEU A 573 12.74 -19.78 8.18
N GLY A 574 12.97 -19.37 9.42
CA GLY A 574 13.40 -20.25 10.49
C GLY A 574 14.91 -20.32 10.74
N ASP A 575 15.75 -19.71 9.91
CA ASP A 575 17.20 -19.51 10.17
C ASP A 575 17.36 -18.18 10.95
N VAL A 576 17.06 -18.24 12.23
CA VAL A 576 16.95 -17.04 13.09
C VAL A 576 18.32 -16.53 13.51
N ASP A 577 19.31 -17.42 13.68
CA ASP A 577 20.68 -17.06 14.07
C ASP A 577 21.61 -16.79 12.87
N MET A 578 21.10 -16.96 11.64
CA MET A 578 21.81 -16.67 10.38
C MET A 578 23.04 -17.56 10.12
N ASP A 579 23.04 -18.80 10.60
CA ASP A 579 24.13 -19.74 10.32
C ASP A 579 23.97 -20.50 8.99
N GLY A 580 22.82 -20.31 8.28
CA GLY A 580 22.48 -20.93 7.00
C GLY A 580 21.77 -22.27 7.13
N GLU A 581 21.56 -22.77 8.33
CA GLU A 581 20.85 -24.02 8.62
C GLU A 581 19.64 -23.74 9.53
N ILE A 582 18.52 -24.48 9.36
CA ILE A 582 17.41 -24.41 10.32
C ILE A 582 17.64 -25.52 11.35
N SER A 583 17.96 -25.14 12.57
CA SER A 583 18.42 -26.02 13.63
C SER A 583 17.79 -25.69 15.00
N VAL A 584 18.20 -26.39 16.03
CA VAL A 584 17.83 -26.06 17.42
C VAL A 584 18.51 -24.76 17.87
N GLY A 585 19.57 -24.30 17.19
CA GLY A 585 20.21 -22.99 17.41
C GLY A 585 19.21 -21.85 17.20
N ASP A 586 18.43 -21.93 16.12
CA ASP A 586 17.42 -20.95 15.78
C ASP A 586 16.29 -20.86 16.80
N LEU A 587 15.91 -21.98 17.37
CA LEU A 587 14.90 -22.01 18.44
C LEU A 587 15.42 -21.24 19.67
N SER A 588 16.70 -21.37 19.99
CA SER A 588 17.33 -20.63 21.08
C SER A 588 17.41 -19.13 20.76
N ALA A 589 17.80 -18.79 19.53
CA ALA A 589 17.84 -17.40 19.07
C ALA A 589 16.46 -16.73 19.07
N LEU A 590 15.43 -17.44 18.64
CA LEU A 590 14.03 -16.97 18.66
C LEU A 590 13.54 -16.71 20.09
N ILE A 591 13.85 -17.62 21.01
CA ILE A 591 13.54 -17.44 22.44
C ILE A 591 14.27 -16.22 23.01
N ASP A 592 15.52 -16.02 22.67
CA ASP A 592 16.32 -14.86 23.12
C ASP A 592 15.73 -13.53 22.59
N ILE A 593 15.25 -13.49 21.35
CA ILE A 593 14.51 -12.35 20.78
C ILE A 593 13.28 -12.04 21.63
N LEU A 594 12.46 -13.06 21.92
CA LEU A 594 11.23 -12.90 22.73
C LEU A 594 11.50 -12.42 24.15
N LEU A 595 12.62 -12.83 24.74
CA LEU A 595 13.01 -12.44 26.10
C LEU A 595 13.57 -11.02 26.19
N THR A 596 14.23 -10.55 25.13
CA THR A 596 14.91 -9.26 25.11
C THR A 596 14.03 -8.12 24.61
N ALA A 597 12.90 -8.43 23.96
CA ALA A 597 12.00 -7.47 23.31
C ALA A 597 12.72 -6.52 22.32
N SER A 598 13.89 -6.91 21.81
CA SER A 598 14.66 -6.14 20.83
C SER A 598 14.44 -6.80 19.47
N VAL A 599 13.43 -6.33 18.74
CA VAL A 599 13.08 -6.81 17.40
C VAL A 599 13.48 -5.73 16.39
N ASP A 600 14.36 -6.04 15.46
CA ASP A 600 14.53 -5.24 14.26
C ASP A 600 13.75 -5.86 13.08
N SER A 601 13.48 -5.06 12.05
CA SER A 601 12.68 -5.50 10.91
C SER A 601 13.33 -6.66 10.13
N SER A 602 14.65 -6.84 10.21
CA SER A 602 15.37 -7.95 9.59
C SER A 602 15.10 -9.27 10.31
N MET A 603 14.77 -9.22 11.60
CA MET A 603 14.42 -10.38 12.39
C MET A 603 13.01 -10.89 12.07
N ILE A 604 12.05 -9.99 11.76
CA ILE A 604 10.67 -10.38 11.44
C ILE A 604 10.64 -11.33 10.24
N ALA A 605 11.38 -11.04 9.18
CA ALA A 605 11.38 -11.87 7.96
C ALA A 605 11.89 -13.32 8.18
N ARG A 606 12.63 -13.57 9.27
CA ARG A 606 13.20 -14.90 9.60
C ARG A 606 12.47 -15.59 10.74
N ALA A 607 12.00 -14.81 11.69
CA ALA A 607 11.47 -15.25 12.97
C ALA A 607 9.95 -15.29 13.02
N ASP A 608 9.25 -14.58 12.13
CA ASP A 608 7.80 -14.70 11.93
C ASP A 608 7.50 -15.91 11.04
N ILE A 609 7.55 -17.08 11.66
CA ILE A 609 7.51 -18.37 10.95
C ILE A 609 6.06 -18.75 10.60
N ASN A 610 5.11 -18.28 11.37
CA ASN A 610 3.68 -18.48 11.12
C ASN A 610 3.05 -17.40 10.21
N HIS A 611 3.81 -16.35 9.85
CA HIS A 611 3.39 -15.23 9.01
C HIS A 611 2.21 -14.43 9.56
N ASP A 612 2.12 -14.29 10.88
CA ASP A 612 1.07 -13.48 11.51
C ASP A 612 1.47 -11.99 11.68
N GLY A 613 2.70 -11.63 11.34
CA GLY A 613 3.23 -10.27 11.41
C GLY A 613 3.86 -9.90 12.75
N GLU A 614 3.86 -10.82 13.72
CA GLU A 614 4.45 -10.61 15.04
C GLU A 614 5.44 -11.75 15.35
N ILE A 615 6.54 -11.43 16.04
CA ILE A 615 7.39 -12.46 16.61
C ILE A 615 6.86 -12.82 17.99
N SER A 616 6.31 -14.01 18.12
CA SER A 616 5.57 -14.47 19.29
C SER A 616 5.88 -15.91 19.70
N ILE A 617 5.23 -16.41 20.73
CA ILE A 617 5.30 -17.82 21.11
C ILE A 617 4.70 -18.75 20.02
N GLY A 618 3.88 -18.20 19.12
CA GLY A 618 3.33 -18.90 17.97
C GLY A 618 4.43 -19.34 17.01
N ASP A 619 5.45 -18.51 16.80
CA ASP A 619 6.58 -18.79 15.92
C ASP A 619 7.50 -19.86 16.50
N VAL A 620 7.64 -19.92 17.82
CA VAL A 620 8.35 -21.01 18.49
C VAL A 620 7.68 -22.35 18.18
N GLY A 621 6.35 -22.40 18.22
CA GLY A 621 5.58 -23.58 17.82
C GLY A 621 5.77 -23.93 16.36
N ALA A 622 5.67 -22.95 15.47
CA ALA A 622 5.86 -23.13 14.03
C ALA A 622 7.29 -23.58 13.67
N LEU A 623 8.32 -23.07 14.34
CA LEU A 623 9.71 -23.49 14.16
C LEU A 623 9.93 -24.94 14.61
N ILE A 624 9.35 -25.33 15.72
CA ILE A 624 9.38 -26.73 16.19
C ILE A 624 8.74 -27.65 15.16
N ASP A 625 7.58 -27.29 14.61
CA ASP A 625 6.91 -28.09 13.58
C ASP A 625 7.75 -28.18 12.30
N LEU A 626 8.41 -27.11 11.90
CA LEU A 626 9.32 -27.08 10.76
C LEU A 626 10.52 -28.03 10.97
N LEU A 627 11.16 -28.00 12.14
CA LEU A 627 12.25 -28.90 12.51
C LEU A 627 11.82 -30.37 12.55
N LEU A 628 10.65 -30.66 13.09
CA LEU A 628 10.10 -32.03 13.15
C LEU A 628 9.71 -32.55 11.77
N SER A 629 9.24 -31.70 10.86
CA SER A 629 8.90 -32.08 9.48
C SER A 629 10.15 -32.37 8.65
N ALA A 630 11.21 -31.61 8.82
CA ALA A 630 12.51 -31.84 8.17
C ALA A 630 13.12 -33.19 8.59
N HIS A 631 12.99 -33.60 9.86
CA HIS A 631 13.45 -34.90 10.35
C HIS A 631 12.63 -36.07 9.82
N LYS A 632 11.32 -35.92 9.62
CA LYS A 632 10.47 -36.97 9.03
C LYS A 632 10.84 -37.27 7.57
N GLY A 633 11.25 -36.27 6.80
CA GLY A 633 11.74 -36.45 5.42
C GLY A 633 13.05 -37.22 5.34
N GLN A 634 13.96 -37.06 6.27
CA GLN A 634 15.23 -37.81 6.33
C GLN A 634 15.05 -39.25 6.78
N THR A 635 14.12 -39.53 7.68
CA THR A 635 13.86 -40.90 8.17
C THR A 635 13.18 -41.77 7.09
N MET A 636 12.43 -41.19 6.15
CA MET A 636 11.81 -41.94 5.04
C MET A 636 12.79 -42.34 3.92
N LEU A 637 13.94 -41.71 3.82
CA LEU A 637 14.98 -42.05 2.84
C LEU A 637 15.92 -43.19 3.30
N MET A 638 15.92 -43.53 4.59
CA MET A 638 16.74 -44.61 5.13
C MET A 638 16.06 -45.98 5.17
N PHE A 639 14.78 -46.11 4.82
CA PHE A 639 14.02 -47.36 4.77
C PHE A 639 13.35 -47.58 3.41
N ARG A 640 14.14 -47.67 2.34
CA ARG A 640 13.75 -48.38 1.14
C ARG A 640 14.78 -49.50 0.91
N PRO A 641 14.30 -50.78 0.87
CA PRO A 641 15.15 -51.93 0.64
C PRO A 641 15.72 -51.97 -0.77
#